data_8b63a4159377ccd89c59c1cdeb1e9be8
#
_entry.id   8b63a4159377ccd89c59c1cdeb1e9be8
#
_cell.length_a   1.000
_cell.length_b   1.000
_cell.length_c   1.000
_cell.angle_alpha   90.00
_cell.angle_beta   90.00
_cell.angle_gamma   90.00
#
_symmetry.space_group_name_H-M   'P 1'
#
loop_
_entity.id
_entity.type
_entity.pdbx_description
1 polymer ?
#
loop_
_entity_poly.entity_id
_entity_poly.type
_entity_poly.pdbx_seq_one_letter_code
_entity_poly.pdbx_strand_id
1 'polypeptide(L)'
;MSEEKIDNNLDQTQNTENPVSDLYEDWFLDYASYVILERAIPSIDDGLKPVQRRILHSMNNIEDGRYNKCANIIGSSMQFHPHGDASIEDALVNMGQKDLLIDTQGNWGDVRTGDKAAASRYIEARLSKFGIETVFNEKTTEWKLSYDGRKKEPVNLPVKFPLLLAQGVEGIAVGLSTKIMPHNFCELIKSSISYLKGNSFKLYPDFPNGGMVDITDYNDGKRGGKIRVRAKIREIDKSTLVIDDIPHNTTTTSLIDSIIKANDKGKIKIRKVVDNTAEKVEILVHLHKNQSPSITIDALYAFTDCEVSISPNACVIVQEKPQFLGVKEILKYSADSTKKLLQKELEIKRDELKEKILFSTLEKIFIENKIYQQIEKCETWNDVIDTIDKGLDPFKKDFYREITKDDIVKLTEIKIKRISKYDKDRLNDTVIKLNEELDKTNKNLKNIVEYTIDYYYNILNKYGKDKERKTEIIKFDTIKVKSVAANNVKLYVNRKEGFIGYGIKKEELVCNCSDIDDIITFCADGSYKIVKIQDKVFVGKNIVLTQIWKKSDKRMVFNAAYLDTKTGFSYVKRFQVTSATKEKIYNIGKSEKGSKLLYIAARPNGESEVVTVHIHASQKARKKVFDYDFSEIEIKGKAAKGNILSKYRVRAVKEKSVGLSTLSGIKIYYDNSIGRLNTESRGEYLGKFNGDDMIIVVYKDGNYELTSFELTNRYDWNNVLYLDKYSPEGVLSAIYYEGKLKNYYVKRFNVETNTMNKKFMFISQEKGSKLEYCTYKLGETISFKYFSDKKLKPTEIDLDSFIDVKGWKSIGNKITVDKVRSGTFSLLERKEVELEDKKDTKVEQQVVDTGEKQKKVAPKKEKDDTFDVGETLELDLDTDQLNLFDEKD
;
A
#
# COMPACT_ATOMS: atom_id res chain seq x y z
N MET A 1 -60.21 80.30 8.80
CA MET A 1 -59.71 79.59 9.99
C MET A 1 -60.11 78.14 9.80
N SER A 2 -59.15 77.34 9.30
CA SER A 2 -59.32 75.92 9.10
C SER A 2 -58.14 75.23 9.76
N GLU A 3 -58.40 74.41 10.76
CA GLU A 3 -57.38 73.53 11.45
C GLU A 3 -56.97 72.44 10.54
N GLU A 4 -55.69 72.42 10.19
CA GLU A 4 -55.01 71.28 9.54
C GLU A 4 -54.73 70.23 10.60
N LYS A 5 -55.33 69.08 10.45
CA LYS A 5 -55.00 67.86 11.20
C LYS A 5 -53.65 67.37 10.69
N ILE A 6 -52.67 67.39 11.57
CA ILE A 6 -51.40 66.74 11.35
C ILE A 6 -51.59 65.22 11.55
N ASP A 7 -51.57 64.44 10.49
CA ASP A 7 -51.49 62.96 10.53
C ASP A 7 -50.07 62.54 10.94
N ASN A 8 -50.00 62.09 12.17
CA ASN A 8 -48.82 61.37 12.67
C ASN A 8 -48.78 59.94 12.11
N ASN A 9 -48.32 59.74 10.93
CA ASN A 9 -47.84 58.44 10.47
C ASN A 9 -46.41 58.26 10.98
N LEU A 10 -46.30 57.65 12.15
CA LEU A 10 -45.11 57.06 12.64
C LEU A 10 -44.75 55.87 11.71
N ASP A 11 -43.78 56.07 10.84
CA ASP A 11 -43.14 55.02 10.15
C ASP A 11 -42.65 53.97 11.16
N GLN A 12 -43.36 52.86 11.19
CA GLN A 12 -42.81 51.60 11.74
C GLN A 12 -41.69 51.14 10.79
N THR A 13 -40.49 51.63 11.01
CA THR A 13 -39.31 50.94 10.56
C THR A 13 -39.36 49.55 11.19
N GLN A 14 -39.77 48.58 10.40
CA GLN A 14 -39.51 47.17 10.69
C GLN A 14 -37.98 47.02 10.86
N ASN A 15 -37.52 47.00 12.10
CA ASN A 15 -36.25 46.41 12.45
C ASN A 15 -36.33 44.94 12.04
N THR A 16 -35.84 44.64 10.85
CA THR A 16 -35.44 43.28 10.49
C THR A 16 -34.23 42.94 11.35
N GLU A 17 -34.48 42.50 12.58
CA GLU A 17 -33.48 41.83 13.36
C GLU A 17 -33.17 40.55 12.61
N ASN A 18 -32.13 40.57 11.78
CA ASN A 18 -31.53 39.35 11.31
C ASN A 18 -31.00 38.61 12.54
N PRO A 19 -31.52 37.43 12.86
CA PRO A 19 -31.03 36.71 14.02
C PRO A 19 -29.54 36.49 13.90
N VAL A 20 -28.80 36.58 15.00
CA VAL A 20 -27.37 36.39 15.05
C VAL A 20 -26.94 35.05 14.41
N SER A 21 -27.81 34.05 14.43
CA SER A 21 -27.67 32.78 13.74
C SER A 21 -27.45 32.94 12.23
N ASP A 22 -28.22 33.78 11.56
CA ASP A 22 -28.17 33.96 10.10
C ASP A 22 -26.87 34.67 9.71
N LEU A 23 -26.42 35.65 10.49
CA LEU A 23 -25.10 36.28 10.32
C LEU A 23 -23.96 35.28 10.50
N TYR A 24 -24.07 34.39 11.50
CA TYR A 24 -23.09 33.34 11.72
C TYR A 24 -23.06 32.32 10.59
N GLU A 25 -24.22 31.94 10.05
CA GLU A 25 -24.36 31.01 8.95
C GLU A 25 -23.71 31.59 7.69
N ASP A 26 -24.00 32.82 7.33
CA ASP A 26 -23.46 33.50 6.16
C ASP A 26 -21.92 33.65 6.30
N TRP A 27 -21.41 34.12 7.42
CA TRP A 27 -19.99 34.27 7.65
C TRP A 27 -19.26 32.94 7.67
N PHE A 28 -19.86 31.89 8.21
CA PHE A 28 -19.28 30.55 8.21
C PHE A 28 -19.23 29.98 6.79
N LEU A 29 -20.26 30.17 5.98
CA LEU A 29 -20.30 29.74 4.59
C LEU A 29 -19.25 30.46 3.75
N ASP A 30 -19.12 31.77 3.92
CA ASP A 30 -18.11 32.58 3.23
C ASP A 30 -16.69 32.14 3.63
N TYR A 31 -16.45 31.96 4.91
CA TYR A 31 -15.16 31.47 5.41
C TYR A 31 -14.88 30.04 4.92
N ALA A 32 -15.85 29.16 4.98
CA ALA A 32 -15.72 27.78 4.51
C ALA A 32 -15.41 27.74 3.01
N SER A 33 -16.14 28.53 2.20
CA SER A 33 -15.91 28.68 0.76
C SER A 33 -14.52 29.21 0.48
N TYR A 34 -14.09 30.26 1.17
CA TYR A 34 -12.75 30.81 1.05
C TYR A 34 -11.66 29.76 1.37
N VAL A 35 -11.79 29.01 2.47
CA VAL A 35 -10.81 27.98 2.86
C VAL A 35 -10.77 26.84 1.83
N ILE A 36 -11.90 26.49 1.23
CA ILE A 36 -11.98 25.45 0.21
C ILE A 36 -11.31 25.92 -1.08
N LEU A 37 -11.73 27.09 -1.63
CA LEU A 37 -11.35 27.55 -2.96
C LEU A 37 -9.98 28.24 -2.99
N GLU A 38 -9.67 29.05 -1.97
CA GLU A 38 -8.51 29.94 -1.97
C GLU A 38 -7.35 29.48 -1.05
N ARG A 39 -7.47 28.32 -0.38
CA ARG A 39 -6.41 27.88 0.54
C ARG A 39 -6.05 26.40 0.44
N ALA A 40 -7.00 25.48 0.68
CA ALA A 40 -6.69 24.10 1.04
C ALA A 40 -6.72 23.12 -0.14
N ILE A 41 -7.65 23.29 -1.07
CA ILE A 41 -7.89 22.36 -2.17
C ILE A 41 -7.23 22.87 -3.44
N PRO A 42 -6.47 22.04 -4.18
CA PRO A 42 -5.81 22.46 -5.43
C PRO A 42 -6.79 22.57 -6.59
N SER A 43 -6.50 23.46 -7.55
CA SER A 43 -7.18 23.48 -8.84
C SER A 43 -6.77 22.25 -9.67
N ILE A 44 -7.70 21.71 -10.46
CA ILE A 44 -7.40 20.60 -11.39
C ILE A 44 -6.59 21.09 -12.58
N ASP A 45 -6.73 22.37 -12.98
CA ASP A 45 -6.13 22.92 -14.18
C ASP A 45 -4.60 22.97 -14.09
N ASP A 46 -4.06 23.43 -12.97
CA ASP A 46 -2.62 23.52 -12.76
C ASP A 46 -2.08 22.62 -11.64
N GLY A 47 -2.96 22.00 -10.86
CA GLY A 47 -2.57 21.12 -9.75
C GLY A 47 -2.02 21.85 -8.53
N LEU A 48 -2.22 23.14 -8.40
CA LEU A 48 -1.62 24.01 -7.40
C LEU A 48 -2.67 24.58 -6.44
N LYS A 49 -2.25 24.80 -5.20
CA LYS A 49 -2.95 25.69 -4.27
C LYS A 49 -2.65 27.16 -4.62
N PRO A 50 -3.53 28.11 -4.29
CA PRO A 50 -3.29 29.52 -4.60
C PRO A 50 -1.95 30.06 -4.11
N VAL A 51 -1.51 29.72 -2.90
CA VAL A 51 -0.20 30.14 -2.39
C VAL A 51 0.96 29.63 -3.26
N GLN A 52 0.91 28.38 -3.70
CA GLN A 52 1.93 27.77 -4.55
C GLN A 52 2.00 28.44 -5.92
N ARG A 53 0.84 28.73 -6.51
CA ARG A 53 0.72 29.44 -7.79
C ARG A 53 1.31 30.84 -7.68
N ARG A 54 1.03 31.57 -6.61
CA ARG A 54 1.55 32.92 -6.34
C ARG A 54 3.05 32.92 -6.11
N ILE A 55 3.61 31.92 -5.43
CA ILE A 55 5.06 31.74 -5.28
C ILE A 55 5.72 31.54 -6.64
N LEU A 56 5.22 30.61 -7.44
CA LEU A 56 5.78 30.34 -8.78
C LEU A 56 5.67 31.57 -9.70
N HIS A 57 4.55 32.29 -9.64
CA HIS A 57 4.39 33.54 -10.37
C HIS A 57 5.42 34.60 -9.94
N SER A 58 5.63 34.76 -8.64
CA SER A 58 6.64 35.68 -8.10
C SER A 58 8.05 35.28 -8.53
N MET A 59 8.37 33.98 -8.49
CA MET A 59 9.66 33.47 -8.95
C MET A 59 9.87 33.74 -10.43
N ASN A 60 8.85 33.57 -11.26
CA ASN A 60 8.92 33.83 -12.69
C ASN A 60 9.15 35.33 -13.00
N ASN A 61 8.57 36.22 -12.18
CA ASN A 61 8.75 37.65 -12.35
C ASN A 61 10.18 38.15 -12.04
N ILE A 62 10.93 37.44 -11.23
CA ILE A 62 12.30 37.73 -10.82
C ILE A 62 13.34 36.81 -11.47
N GLU A 63 12.91 35.92 -12.38
CA GLU A 63 13.75 34.91 -13.02
C GLU A 63 14.82 35.55 -13.92
N ASP A 64 16.08 35.33 -13.57
CA ASP A 64 17.25 35.80 -14.33
C ASP A 64 18.30 34.68 -14.54
N GLY A 65 17.94 33.44 -14.26
CA GLY A 65 18.79 32.25 -14.35
C GLY A 65 19.66 32.02 -13.11
N ARG A 66 19.69 32.93 -12.14
CA ARG A 66 20.48 32.83 -10.91
C ARG A 66 19.61 32.40 -9.73
N TYR A 67 20.28 31.93 -8.68
CA TYR A 67 19.61 31.65 -7.40
C TYR A 67 19.24 32.95 -6.69
N ASN A 68 18.03 33.04 -6.18
CA ASN A 68 17.52 34.13 -5.38
C ASN A 68 17.34 33.70 -3.92
N LYS A 69 17.62 34.59 -2.96
CA LYS A 69 17.32 34.34 -1.54
C LYS A 69 15.83 34.07 -1.36
N CYS A 70 15.49 33.02 -0.62
CA CYS A 70 14.09 32.69 -0.34
C CYS A 70 13.34 33.85 0.32
N ALA A 71 14.01 34.64 1.16
CA ALA A 71 13.42 35.86 1.75
C ALA A 71 12.95 36.86 0.69
N ASN A 72 13.67 37.02 -0.42
CA ASN A 72 13.26 37.89 -1.52
C ASN A 72 12.06 37.34 -2.29
N ILE A 73 12.03 36.02 -2.50
CA ILE A 73 10.90 35.31 -3.13
C ILE A 73 9.65 35.46 -2.28
N ILE A 74 9.76 35.24 -0.95
CA ILE A 74 8.69 35.41 0.01
C ILE A 74 8.15 36.84 0.00
N GLY A 75 9.03 37.84 0.09
CA GLY A 75 8.67 39.26 0.04
C GLY A 75 7.97 39.64 -1.25
N SER A 76 8.44 39.11 -2.40
CA SER A 76 7.76 39.28 -3.69
C SER A 76 6.39 38.64 -3.73
N SER A 77 6.24 37.46 -3.11
CA SER A 77 4.97 36.71 -3.08
C SER A 77 3.90 37.37 -2.22
N MET A 78 4.27 38.09 -1.18
CA MET A 78 3.35 38.88 -0.34
C MET A 78 2.55 39.93 -1.11
N GLN A 79 3.02 40.35 -2.27
CA GLN A 79 2.29 41.30 -3.15
C GLN A 79 1.04 40.65 -3.75
N PHE A 80 0.96 39.33 -3.76
CA PHE A 80 -0.16 38.55 -4.32
C PHE A 80 -0.91 37.76 -3.26
N HIS A 81 -0.28 37.44 -2.13
CA HIS A 81 -0.82 36.56 -1.10
C HIS A 81 -1.09 37.31 0.20
N PRO A 82 -2.38 37.51 0.61
CA PRO A 82 -2.76 38.34 1.75
C PRO A 82 -2.63 37.63 3.10
N HIS A 83 -1.54 36.85 3.30
CA HIS A 83 -1.26 36.13 4.52
C HIS A 83 0.19 36.32 4.97
N GLY A 84 0.52 35.93 6.20
CA GLY A 84 1.84 36.09 6.77
C GLY A 84 2.93 35.33 6.01
N ASP A 85 4.14 35.85 6.07
CA ASP A 85 5.37 35.35 5.45
C ASP A 85 5.68 33.89 5.81
N ALA A 86 5.41 33.46 7.04
CA ALA A 86 5.64 32.10 7.49
C ALA A 86 4.86 31.07 6.65
N SER A 87 3.61 31.36 6.26
CA SER A 87 2.80 30.47 5.44
C SER A 87 3.36 30.33 3.98
N ILE A 88 3.97 31.40 3.48
CA ILE A 88 4.64 31.41 2.18
C ILE A 88 5.96 30.65 2.26
N GLU A 89 6.72 30.84 3.36
CA GLU A 89 7.98 30.11 3.61
C GLU A 89 7.75 28.61 3.67
N ASP A 90 6.78 28.16 4.48
CA ASP A 90 6.42 26.75 4.59
C ASP A 90 6.02 26.14 3.23
N ALA A 91 5.22 26.88 2.44
CA ALA A 91 4.82 26.43 1.11
C ALA A 91 6.01 26.36 0.13
N LEU A 92 6.90 27.36 0.15
CA LEU A 92 8.10 27.40 -0.68
C LEU A 92 9.06 26.25 -0.32
N VAL A 93 9.29 26.02 0.98
CA VAL A 93 10.13 24.91 1.45
C VAL A 93 9.55 23.57 1.02
N ASN A 94 8.25 23.35 1.21
CA ASN A 94 7.59 22.12 0.78
C ASN A 94 7.72 21.88 -0.74
N MET A 95 7.59 22.93 -1.56
CA MET A 95 7.76 22.84 -3.00
C MET A 95 9.21 22.54 -3.39
N GLY A 96 10.19 23.15 -2.73
CA GLY A 96 11.61 22.92 -2.96
C GLY A 96 12.03 21.49 -2.61
N GLN A 97 11.54 20.95 -1.49
CA GLN A 97 11.82 19.57 -1.07
C GLN A 97 11.27 18.49 -2.02
N LYS A 98 10.33 18.84 -2.92
CA LYS A 98 9.81 17.91 -3.95
C LYS A 98 10.72 17.77 -5.18
N ASP A 99 11.77 18.57 -5.31
CA ASP A 99 12.79 18.51 -6.36
C ASP A 99 12.21 18.37 -7.79
N LEU A 100 11.24 19.20 -8.12
CA LEU A 100 10.59 19.16 -9.41
C LEU A 100 10.53 20.53 -10.10
N LEU A 101 9.90 21.51 -9.46
CA LEU A 101 9.68 22.85 -10.05
C LEU A 101 10.76 23.87 -9.66
N ILE A 102 11.45 23.61 -8.57
CA ILE A 102 12.37 24.54 -7.93
C ILE A 102 13.71 23.84 -7.71
N ASP A 103 14.78 24.44 -8.23
CA ASP A 103 16.16 24.10 -7.88
C ASP A 103 16.50 24.78 -6.56
N THR A 104 17.07 24.05 -5.62
CA THR A 104 17.35 24.51 -4.27
C THR A 104 18.84 24.60 -3.99
N GLN A 105 19.26 25.58 -3.19
CA GLN A 105 20.63 25.72 -2.69
C GLN A 105 20.63 26.06 -1.20
N GLY A 106 21.51 25.41 -0.44
CA GLY A 106 21.56 25.53 1.01
C GLY A 106 20.86 24.39 1.76
N ASN A 107 20.61 24.56 3.04
CA ASN A 107 19.95 23.56 3.86
C ASN A 107 18.42 23.75 3.84
N TRP A 108 17.75 22.94 3.06
CA TRP A 108 16.29 22.93 2.92
C TRP A 108 15.59 21.95 3.88
N GLY A 109 16.34 21.45 4.89
CA GLY A 109 15.84 20.38 5.76
C GLY A 109 15.83 19.01 5.07
N ASP A 110 15.35 18.01 5.78
CA ASP A 110 15.20 16.65 5.23
C ASP A 110 13.87 16.04 5.66
N VAL A 111 13.05 15.71 4.69
CA VAL A 111 11.73 15.08 4.91
C VAL A 111 11.83 13.69 5.54
N ARG A 112 13.00 13.02 5.46
CA ARG A 112 13.24 11.69 6.04
C ARG A 112 13.57 11.79 7.51
N THR A 113 14.42 12.74 7.92
CA THR A 113 14.78 12.94 9.33
C THR A 113 13.79 13.85 10.06
N GLY A 114 13.07 14.70 9.34
CA GLY A 114 12.19 15.73 9.89
C GLY A 114 12.90 17.02 10.25
N ASP A 115 14.16 17.17 9.82
CA ASP A 115 14.92 18.40 10.02
C ASP A 115 14.27 19.57 9.30
N LYS A 116 14.19 20.70 9.95
CA LYS A 116 13.65 21.93 9.38
C LYS A 116 14.64 22.59 8.43
N ALA A 117 14.13 23.28 7.45
CA ALA A 117 14.95 24.16 6.62
C ALA A 117 15.61 25.27 7.45
N ALA A 118 16.77 25.73 6.99
CA ALA A 118 17.38 26.94 7.52
C ALA A 118 16.50 28.16 7.22
N ALA A 119 16.65 29.23 7.96
CA ALA A 119 15.87 30.45 7.75
C ALA A 119 16.02 30.99 6.30
N SER A 120 14.95 31.55 5.77
CA SER A 120 14.81 31.96 4.37
C SER A 120 15.89 32.91 3.85
N ARG A 121 16.58 33.64 4.75
CA ARG A 121 17.73 34.50 4.41
C ARG A 121 19.02 33.74 4.08
N TYR A 122 19.11 32.45 4.42
CA TYR A 122 20.30 31.61 4.18
C TYR A 122 20.15 30.69 2.99
N ILE A 123 18.92 30.25 2.68
CA ILE A 123 18.64 29.35 1.57
C ILE A 123 18.25 30.11 0.32
N GLU A 124 18.50 29.48 -0.81
CA GLU A 124 18.29 30.10 -2.11
C GLU A 124 17.52 29.15 -3.04
N ALA A 125 16.74 29.73 -3.94
CA ALA A 125 15.94 28.99 -4.92
C ALA A 125 15.93 29.71 -6.28
N ARG A 126 15.71 28.91 -7.32
CA ARG A 126 15.34 29.37 -8.66
C ARG A 126 14.36 28.40 -9.28
N LEU A 127 13.70 28.81 -10.35
CA LEU A 127 12.89 27.90 -11.15
C LEU A 127 13.76 26.83 -11.80
N SER A 128 13.32 25.57 -11.76
CA SER A 128 13.98 24.51 -12.50
C SER A 128 13.74 24.67 -14.02
N LYS A 129 14.62 24.15 -14.84
CA LYS A 129 14.43 24.14 -16.31
C LYS A 129 13.14 23.42 -16.69
N PHE A 130 12.77 22.37 -15.95
CA PHE A 130 11.51 21.68 -16.12
C PHE A 130 10.32 22.60 -15.79
N GLY A 131 10.37 23.33 -14.68
CA GLY A 131 9.35 24.27 -14.28
C GLY A 131 9.13 25.36 -15.31
N ILE A 132 10.21 26.00 -15.81
CA ILE A 132 10.13 27.04 -16.84
C ILE A 132 9.47 26.49 -18.12
N GLU A 133 9.87 25.31 -18.60
CA GLU A 133 9.38 24.75 -19.86
C GLU A 133 7.91 24.28 -19.77
N THR A 134 7.47 23.76 -18.60
CA THR A 134 6.18 23.08 -18.49
C THR A 134 5.08 23.89 -17.83
N VAL A 135 5.42 24.93 -17.07
CA VAL A 135 4.46 25.65 -16.22
C VAL A 135 4.09 27.01 -16.75
N PHE A 136 5.01 27.66 -17.47
CA PHE A 136 4.84 29.09 -17.86
C PHE A 136 4.67 29.26 -19.36
N ASN A 137 3.71 30.09 -19.72
CA ASN A 137 3.55 30.67 -21.04
C ASN A 137 2.62 31.89 -20.93
N GLU A 138 3.18 33.10 -20.99
CA GLU A 138 2.45 34.34 -20.82
C GLU A 138 1.29 34.51 -21.79
N LYS A 139 1.46 34.07 -23.07
CA LYS A 139 0.47 34.20 -24.14
C LYS A 139 -0.77 33.31 -23.95
N THR A 140 -0.65 32.22 -23.18
CA THR A 140 -1.77 31.32 -22.93
C THR A 140 -2.35 31.44 -21.51
N THR A 141 -1.70 32.22 -20.63
CA THR A 141 -2.14 32.49 -19.27
C THR A 141 -3.33 33.43 -19.23
N GLU A 142 -4.31 33.11 -18.39
CA GLU A 142 -5.43 34.00 -18.06
C GLU A 142 -5.08 34.81 -16.79
N TRP A 143 -5.31 36.11 -16.83
CA TRP A 143 -4.86 37.04 -15.81
C TRP A 143 -6.05 37.61 -15.05
N LYS A 144 -5.94 37.71 -13.72
CA LYS A 144 -6.83 38.47 -12.84
C LYS A 144 -6.05 39.54 -12.06
N LEU A 145 -6.75 40.48 -11.45
CA LEU A 145 -6.12 41.45 -10.56
C LEU A 145 -5.77 40.77 -9.24
N SER A 146 -4.66 41.20 -8.62
CA SER A 146 -4.27 40.81 -7.26
C SER A 146 -5.31 41.32 -6.25
N TYR A 147 -5.27 40.80 -5.02
CA TYR A 147 -6.21 41.16 -3.96
C TYR A 147 -6.27 42.68 -3.68
N ASP A 148 -5.19 43.41 -3.93
CA ASP A 148 -5.10 44.87 -3.76
C ASP A 148 -5.37 45.66 -5.06
N GLY A 149 -5.66 44.98 -6.18
CA GLY A 149 -5.93 45.57 -7.48
C GLY A 149 -4.75 46.19 -8.19
N ARG A 150 -3.54 46.13 -7.64
CA ARG A 150 -2.37 46.84 -8.16
C ARG A 150 -1.61 46.07 -9.21
N LYS A 151 -1.65 44.77 -9.19
CA LYS A 151 -0.89 43.88 -10.08
C LYS A 151 -1.81 42.81 -10.70
N LYS A 152 -1.31 42.14 -11.70
CA LYS A 152 -1.97 40.99 -12.31
C LYS A 152 -1.34 39.70 -11.78
N GLU A 153 -2.20 38.74 -11.43
CA GLU A 153 -1.80 37.39 -11.08
C GLU A 153 -2.50 36.38 -12.00
N PRO A 154 -1.92 35.19 -12.26
CA PRO A 154 -2.57 34.17 -13.07
C PRO A 154 -3.78 33.58 -12.36
N VAL A 155 -4.88 33.36 -13.09
CA VAL A 155 -6.03 32.60 -12.58
C VAL A 155 -5.57 31.18 -12.33
N ASN A 156 -5.01 30.51 -13.36
CA ASN A 156 -4.30 29.25 -13.28
C ASN A 156 -3.04 29.34 -14.15
N LEU A 157 -2.01 28.59 -13.80
CA LEU A 157 -0.83 28.47 -14.66
C LEU A 157 -1.08 27.48 -15.80
N PRO A 158 -0.58 27.71 -17.02
CA PRO A 158 -0.79 26.82 -18.16
C PRO A 158 0.13 25.59 -18.09
N VAL A 159 -0.11 24.72 -17.13
CA VAL A 159 0.72 23.56 -16.85
C VAL A 159 0.50 22.45 -17.87
N LYS A 160 1.58 22.06 -18.57
CA LYS A 160 1.59 21.02 -19.61
C LYS A 160 2.16 19.70 -19.13
N PHE A 161 1.77 19.29 -17.93
CA PHE A 161 2.24 18.07 -17.24
C PHE A 161 1.26 17.69 -16.13
N PRO A 162 1.05 16.40 -15.78
CA PRO A 162 0.18 16.00 -14.67
C PRO A 162 0.79 16.32 -13.29
N LEU A 163 1.00 17.60 -13.02
CA LEU A 163 1.72 18.13 -11.87
C LEU A 163 1.11 17.74 -10.54
N LEU A 164 -0.22 17.79 -10.44
CA LEU A 164 -0.95 17.41 -9.25
C LEU A 164 -0.60 16.00 -8.77
N LEU A 165 -0.57 15.05 -9.71
CA LEU A 165 -0.24 13.66 -9.42
C LEU A 165 1.24 13.44 -9.16
N ALA A 166 2.13 14.20 -9.81
CA ALA A 166 3.56 14.10 -9.59
C ALA A 166 3.96 14.57 -8.19
N GLN A 167 3.40 15.69 -7.74
CA GLN A 167 3.73 16.26 -6.45
C GLN A 167 2.94 15.68 -5.28
N GLY A 168 1.73 15.17 -5.56
CA GLY A 168 0.76 14.87 -4.52
C GLY A 168 0.35 16.12 -3.74
N VAL A 169 -0.72 16.04 -3.00
CA VAL A 169 -1.21 17.15 -2.18
C VAL A 169 -1.99 16.64 -0.97
N GLU A 170 -1.80 17.30 0.16
CA GLU A 170 -2.65 17.16 1.34
C GLU A 170 -3.21 18.54 1.71
N GLY A 171 -4.50 18.59 2.05
CA GLY A 171 -5.16 19.81 2.47
C GLY A 171 -6.39 19.51 3.31
N ILE A 172 -6.58 20.30 4.34
CA ILE A 172 -7.75 20.21 5.24
C ILE A 172 -8.50 21.53 5.13
N ALA A 173 -9.74 21.46 4.69
CA ALA A 173 -10.66 22.58 4.60
C ALA A 173 -11.83 22.39 5.59
N VAL A 174 -12.75 23.31 5.61
CA VAL A 174 -13.97 23.19 6.41
C VAL A 174 -14.90 22.17 5.74
N GLY A 175 -15.21 21.08 6.43
CA GLY A 175 -16.06 19.99 5.92
C GLY A 175 -15.46 19.14 4.80
N LEU A 176 -14.33 19.54 4.22
CA LEU A 176 -13.66 18.85 3.11
C LEU A 176 -12.17 18.64 3.38
N SER A 177 -11.63 17.61 2.79
CA SER A 177 -10.19 17.39 2.78
C SER A 177 -9.75 16.81 1.45
N THR A 178 -8.50 17.01 1.09
CA THR A 178 -7.85 16.35 -0.04
C THR A 178 -6.61 15.62 0.43
N LYS A 179 -6.39 14.41 -0.10
CA LYS A 179 -5.19 13.62 0.12
C LYS A 179 -4.88 12.81 -1.14
N ILE A 180 -4.08 13.40 -2.01
CA ILE A 180 -3.64 12.82 -3.27
C ILE A 180 -2.18 12.40 -3.11
N MET A 181 -1.90 11.11 -3.31
CA MET A 181 -0.55 10.58 -3.21
C MET A 181 0.32 10.99 -4.39
N PRO A 182 1.64 11.16 -4.21
CA PRO A 182 2.56 11.36 -5.31
C PRO A 182 2.68 10.11 -6.16
N HIS A 183 2.97 10.30 -7.45
CA HIS A 183 3.14 9.25 -8.45
C HIS A 183 4.44 9.43 -9.21
N ASN A 184 4.95 8.34 -9.78
CA ASN A 184 6.22 8.35 -10.49
C ASN A 184 6.18 9.21 -11.74
N PHE A 185 7.17 10.08 -11.90
CA PHE A 185 7.32 11.00 -13.04
C PHE A 185 7.26 10.30 -14.40
N CYS A 186 8.06 9.23 -14.56
CA CYS A 186 8.13 8.50 -15.82
C CYS A 186 6.83 7.74 -16.13
N GLU A 187 6.18 7.17 -15.08
CA GLU A 187 4.91 6.45 -15.23
C GLU A 187 3.76 7.39 -15.58
N LEU A 188 3.74 8.60 -15.03
CA LEU A 188 2.76 9.62 -15.38
C LEU A 188 2.82 9.97 -16.88
N ILE A 189 4.02 10.21 -17.39
CA ILE A 189 4.22 10.50 -18.83
C ILE A 189 3.81 9.32 -19.69
N LYS A 190 4.28 8.11 -19.36
CA LYS A 190 3.93 6.87 -20.10
C LYS A 190 2.43 6.62 -20.08
N SER A 191 1.75 6.88 -18.94
CA SER A 191 0.31 6.73 -18.81
C SER A 191 -0.46 7.78 -19.60
N SER A 192 0.02 9.04 -19.65
CA SER A 192 -0.54 10.11 -20.49
C SER A 192 -0.44 9.76 -21.97
N ILE A 193 0.72 9.26 -22.42
CA ILE A 193 0.92 8.78 -23.80
C ILE A 193 -0.01 7.61 -24.10
N SER A 194 -0.16 6.64 -23.16
CA SER A 194 -1.07 5.49 -23.33
C SER A 194 -2.50 5.95 -23.49
N TYR A 195 -2.94 6.89 -22.67
CA TYR A 195 -4.28 7.49 -22.78
C TYR A 195 -4.52 8.16 -24.13
N LEU A 196 -3.59 9.01 -24.58
CA LEU A 196 -3.70 9.71 -25.86
C LEU A 196 -3.74 8.76 -27.07
N LYS A 197 -3.12 7.58 -26.96
CA LYS A 197 -3.20 6.48 -27.94
C LYS A 197 -4.47 5.64 -27.82
N GLY A 198 -5.39 5.93 -26.88
CA GLY A 198 -6.60 5.17 -26.63
C GLY A 198 -6.40 3.86 -25.84
N ASN A 199 -5.23 3.63 -25.28
CA ASN A 199 -4.90 2.44 -24.51
C ASN A 199 -5.27 2.58 -23.04
N SER A 200 -5.56 1.45 -22.38
CA SER A 200 -5.74 1.39 -20.93
C SER A 200 -4.39 1.54 -20.21
N PHE A 201 -4.41 2.13 -19.04
CA PHE A 201 -3.23 2.28 -18.19
C PHE A 201 -3.55 1.99 -16.72
N LYS A 202 -2.49 1.66 -15.96
CA LYS A 202 -2.54 1.51 -14.50
C LYS A 202 -1.56 2.50 -13.90
N LEU A 203 -1.97 3.15 -12.81
CA LEU A 203 -1.15 4.14 -12.12
C LEU A 203 -1.31 3.95 -10.62
N TYR A 204 -0.18 3.88 -9.93
CA TYR A 204 -0.12 3.63 -8.48
C TYR A 204 0.82 4.62 -7.82
N PRO A 205 0.60 4.96 -6.54
CA PRO A 205 1.47 5.85 -5.80
C PRO A 205 2.94 5.41 -5.82
N ASP A 206 3.83 6.40 -5.85
CA ASP A 206 5.27 6.23 -5.71
C ASP A 206 5.79 7.28 -4.72
N PHE A 207 6.41 6.82 -3.65
CA PHE A 207 6.82 7.70 -2.56
C PHE A 207 8.30 8.05 -2.65
N PRO A 208 8.69 9.31 -2.38
CA PRO A 208 10.09 9.74 -2.42
C PRO A 208 11.01 8.94 -1.49
N ASN A 209 10.49 8.49 -0.36
CA ASN A 209 11.22 7.72 0.65
C ASN A 209 11.32 6.21 0.34
N GLY A 210 10.77 5.75 -0.81
CA GLY A 210 10.75 4.32 -1.13
C GLY A 210 9.74 3.53 -0.27
N GLY A 211 10.18 2.41 0.31
CA GLY A 211 9.36 1.50 1.09
C GLY A 211 8.54 0.52 0.24
N MET A 212 7.65 -0.20 0.89
CA MET A 212 6.76 -1.17 0.26
C MET A 212 5.30 -0.71 0.38
N VAL A 213 4.48 -0.94 -0.65
CA VAL A 213 3.07 -0.55 -0.66
C VAL A 213 2.17 -1.69 -1.07
N ASP A 214 1.10 -1.90 -0.30
CA ASP A 214 -0.02 -2.77 -0.66
C ASP A 214 -1.17 -1.91 -1.20
N ILE A 215 -1.47 -2.13 -2.47
CA ILE A 215 -2.47 -1.38 -3.24
C ILE A 215 -3.79 -2.14 -3.41
N THR A 216 -3.99 -3.28 -2.71
CA THR A 216 -5.15 -4.15 -2.92
C THR A 216 -6.47 -3.39 -2.80
N ASP A 217 -6.57 -2.47 -1.84
CA ASP A 217 -7.76 -1.67 -1.57
C ASP A 217 -7.63 -0.20 -2.02
N TYR A 218 -6.74 0.10 -2.98
CA TYR A 218 -6.42 1.48 -3.39
C TYR A 218 -7.59 2.26 -3.96
N ASN A 219 -8.52 1.58 -4.65
CA ASN A 219 -9.73 2.16 -5.26
C ASN A 219 -9.45 3.42 -6.12
N ASP A 220 -8.37 3.42 -6.92
CA ASP A 220 -7.99 4.53 -7.81
C ASP A 220 -7.84 5.89 -7.09
N GLY A 221 -7.46 5.87 -5.80
CA GLY A 221 -7.30 7.10 -4.99
C GLY A 221 -8.61 7.76 -4.57
N LYS A 222 -9.76 7.17 -4.80
CA LYS A 222 -11.08 7.67 -4.40
C LYS A 222 -11.32 7.49 -2.91
N ARG A 223 -12.23 8.30 -2.36
CA ARG A 223 -12.69 8.19 -0.97
C ARG A 223 -13.15 6.76 -0.67
N GLY A 224 -12.77 6.24 0.50
CA GLY A 224 -13.01 4.85 0.91
C GLY A 224 -11.94 3.87 0.48
N GLY A 225 -11.01 4.27 -0.41
CA GLY A 225 -9.81 3.50 -0.69
C GLY A 225 -8.85 3.50 0.48
N LYS A 226 -7.95 2.52 0.51
CA LYS A 226 -6.94 2.35 1.55
C LYS A 226 -5.67 1.74 0.95
N ILE A 227 -4.53 2.28 1.33
CA ILE A 227 -3.22 1.68 1.06
C ILE A 227 -2.49 1.46 2.38
N ARG A 228 -1.68 0.40 2.43
CA ARG A 228 -0.76 0.17 3.55
C ARG A 228 0.65 0.37 3.04
N VAL A 229 1.43 1.15 3.77
CA VAL A 229 2.83 1.41 3.45
C VAL A 229 3.69 0.85 4.56
N ARG A 230 4.69 0.04 4.21
CA ARG A 230 5.63 -0.58 5.15
C ARG A 230 7.04 -0.07 4.93
N ALA A 231 7.74 0.10 6.03
CA ALA A 231 9.19 0.24 6.05
C ALA A 231 9.85 -0.99 5.43
N LYS A 232 10.97 -0.81 4.76
CA LYS A 232 11.79 -1.92 4.27
C LYS A 232 12.73 -2.37 5.37
N ILE A 233 12.48 -3.55 5.93
CA ILE A 233 13.24 -4.12 7.04
C ILE A 233 13.93 -5.39 6.57
N ARG A 234 15.24 -5.47 6.77
CA ARG A 234 16.04 -6.69 6.49
C ARG A 234 16.83 -7.14 7.70
N GLU A 235 17.14 -8.40 7.76
CA GLU A 235 18.01 -9.00 8.76
C GLU A 235 19.47 -8.86 8.31
N ILE A 236 20.33 -8.28 9.15
CA ILE A 236 21.79 -8.29 8.96
C ILE A 236 22.36 -9.56 9.57
N ASP A 237 21.97 -9.83 10.81
CA ASP A 237 22.35 -11.01 11.55
C ASP A 237 21.24 -11.41 12.53
N LYS A 238 21.39 -12.55 13.24
CA LYS A 238 20.41 -13.08 14.19
C LYS A 238 20.04 -12.14 15.33
N SER A 239 20.78 -11.05 15.51
CA SER A 239 20.59 -10.08 16.60
C SER A 239 20.37 -8.65 16.15
N THR A 240 20.42 -8.39 14.85
CA THR A 240 20.36 -7.02 14.31
C THR A 240 19.50 -6.97 13.07
N LEU A 241 18.48 -6.11 13.10
CA LEU A 241 17.69 -5.72 11.95
C LEU A 241 18.10 -4.32 11.51
N VAL A 242 17.95 -4.05 10.21
CA VAL A 242 18.10 -2.70 9.66
C VAL A 242 16.83 -2.29 8.94
N ILE A 243 16.45 -1.03 9.11
CA ILE A 243 15.39 -0.38 8.37
C ILE A 243 16.06 0.49 7.32
N ASP A 244 15.91 0.13 6.05
CA ASP A 244 16.53 0.82 4.91
C ASP A 244 15.64 1.92 4.32
N ASP A 245 14.31 1.78 4.41
CA ASP A 245 13.32 2.76 3.94
C ASP A 245 12.24 2.94 5.00
N ILE A 246 11.72 4.16 5.12
CA ILE A 246 10.63 4.50 6.05
C ILE A 246 9.31 4.72 5.29
N PRO A 247 8.16 4.50 5.94
CA PRO A 247 6.87 4.76 5.32
C PRO A 247 6.68 6.25 4.98
N HIS A 248 5.85 6.51 3.99
CA HIS A 248 5.48 7.87 3.59
C HIS A 248 4.86 8.65 4.76
N ASN A 249 5.22 9.91 4.91
CA ASN A 249 4.82 10.81 6.00
C ASN A 249 5.27 10.37 7.39
N THR A 250 6.31 9.55 7.48
CA THR A 250 7.04 9.26 8.72
C THR A 250 8.45 9.82 8.64
N THR A 251 9.03 10.20 9.77
CA THR A 251 10.43 10.57 9.87
C THR A 251 11.19 9.51 10.66
N THR A 252 12.54 9.46 10.51
CA THR A 252 13.38 8.52 11.29
C THR A 252 13.16 8.74 12.77
N THR A 253 13.10 10.01 13.23
CA THR A 253 12.85 10.36 14.62
C THR A 253 11.49 9.85 15.11
N SER A 254 10.40 10.11 14.36
CA SER A 254 9.05 9.66 14.76
C SER A 254 8.92 8.14 14.76
N LEU A 255 9.58 7.46 13.81
CA LEU A 255 9.61 6.01 13.73
C LEU A 255 10.35 5.39 14.92
N ILE A 256 11.52 5.92 15.26
CA ILE A 256 12.31 5.48 16.42
C ILE A 256 11.52 5.70 17.70
N ASP A 257 10.89 6.85 17.88
CA ASP A 257 10.01 7.14 19.02
C ASP A 257 8.86 6.14 19.14
N SER A 258 8.24 5.81 18.02
CA SER A 258 7.17 4.80 17.96
C SER A 258 7.68 3.41 18.38
N ILE A 259 8.89 3.02 17.92
CA ILE A 259 9.54 1.76 18.30
C ILE A 259 9.87 1.76 19.81
N ILE A 260 10.44 2.84 20.35
CA ILE A 260 10.74 2.96 21.77
C ILE A 260 9.47 2.88 22.61
N LYS A 261 8.42 3.64 22.24
CA LYS A 261 7.12 3.59 22.94
C LYS A 261 6.50 2.19 22.92
N ALA A 262 6.64 1.45 21.84
CA ALA A 262 6.15 0.06 21.75
C ALA A 262 6.99 -0.88 22.63
N ASN A 263 8.31 -0.67 22.73
CA ASN A 263 9.19 -1.42 23.61
C ASN A 263 8.88 -1.14 25.08
N ASP A 264 8.72 0.12 25.49
CA ASP A 264 8.40 0.52 26.86
C ASP A 264 7.04 -0.02 27.32
N LYS A 265 6.07 -0.07 26.40
CA LYS A 265 4.78 -0.74 26.63
C LYS A 265 4.89 -2.27 26.61
N GLY A 266 6.07 -2.83 26.38
CA GLY A 266 6.30 -4.26 26.33
C GLY A 266 5.64 -4.99 25.16
N LYS A 267 5.21 -4.26 24.12
CA LYS A 267 4.62 -4.85 22.90
C LYS A 267 5.66 -5.57 22.04
N ILE A 268 6.86 -5.02 22.00
CA ILE A 268 8.05 -5.57 21.35
C ILE A 268 9.16 -5.69 22.39
N LYS A 269 10.19 -6.47 22.10
CA LYS A 269 11.36 -6.61 22.96
C LYS A 269 12.62 -6.35 22.16
N ILE A 270 13.14 -5.18 22.25
CA ILE A 270 14.39 -4.76 21.61
C ILE A 270 15.39 -4.25 22.65
N ARG A 271 16.69 -4.42 22.37
CA ARG A 271 17.75 -3.99 23.26
C ARG A 271 18.10 -2.52 23.06
N LYS A 272 18.23 -2.09 21.80
CA LYS A 272 18.67 -0.74 21.44
C LYS A 272 18.25 -0.44 19.99
N VAL A 273 17.94 0.82 19.71
CA VAL A 273 17.79 1.37 18.36
C VAL A 273 18.89 2.41 18.16
N VAL A 274 19.50 2.44 17.00
CA VAL A 274 20.55 3.39 16.60
C VAL A 274 20.18 3.94 15.24
N ASP A 275 20.18 5.26 15.12
CA ASP A 275 20.02 5.96 13.85
C ASP A 275 21.40 6.24 13.24
N ASN A 276 21.69 5.64 12.10
CA ASN A 276 22.88 5.85 11.30
C ASN A 276 22.52 6.53 9.96
N THR A 277 21.32 7.13 9.88
CA THR A 277 20.83 7.77 8.65
C THR A 277 21.78 8.88 8.20
N ALA A 278 22.20 8.79 6.95
CA ALA A 278 22.99 9.80 6.27
C ALA A 278 22.35 10.11 4.90
N GLU A 279 23.02 9.83 3.78
CA GLU A 279 22.44 9.95 2.46
C GLU A 279 21.28 8.96 2.24
N LYS A 280 21.33 7.80 2.90
CA LYS A 280 20.27 6.78 2.91
C LYS A 280 19.79 6.54 4.32
N VAL A 281 18.55 6.13 4.44
CA VAL A 281 18.00 5.71 5.74
C VAL A 281 18.71 4.44 6.20
N GLU A 282 19.21 4.45 7.42
CA GLU A 282 19.81 3.29 8.09
C GLU A 282 19.50 3.32 9.59
N ILE A 283 18.44 2.63 10.00
CA ILE A 283 18.09 2.51 11.42
C ILE A 283 18.36 1.08 11.86
N LEU A 284 19.32 0.90 12.78
CA LEU A 284 19.68 -0.39 13.34
C LEU A 284 18.83 -0.71 14.56
N VAL A 285 18.17 -1.87 14.53
CA VAL A 285 17.38 -2.37 15.66
C VAL A 285 18.06 -3.62 16.22
N HIS A 286 18.67 -3.50 17.39
CA HIS A 286 19.35 -4.59 18.09
C HIS A 286 18.37 -5.39 18.94
N LEU A 287 18.34 -6.70 18.73
CA LEU A 287 17.46 -7.63 19.43
C LEU A 287 18.10 -8.17 20.71
N HIS A 288 17.28 -8.65 21.63
CA HIS A 288 17.76 -9.46 22.75
C HIS A 288 18.15 -10.87 22.27
N LYS A 289 19.06 -11.53 22.99
CA LYS A 289 19.40 -12.94 22.79
C LYS A 289 18.11 -13.79 22.83
N ASN A 290 17.95 -14.74 21.91
CA ASN A 290 16.79 -15.63 21.79
C ASN A 290 15.49 -14.96 21.27
N GLN A 291 15.53 -13.78 20.65
CA GLN A 291 14.42 -13.23 19.88
C GLN A 291 14.55 -13.67 18.43
N SER A 292 13.42 -14.07 17.83
CA SER A 292 13.37 -14.38 16.40
C SER A 292 13.31 -13.07 15.62
N PRO A 293 14.22 -12.82 14.67
CA PRO A 293 14.18 -11.66 13.79
C PRO A 293 12.84 -11.53 13.06
N SER A 294 12.32 -12.62 12.49
CA SER A 294 11.09 -12.61 11.71
C SER A 294 9.85 -12.25 12.54
N ILE A 295 9.73 -12.79 13.76
CA ILE A 295 8.63 -12.43 14.69
C ILE A 295 8.75 -10.97 15.09
N THR A 296 9.97 -10.47 15.30
CA THR A 296 10.19 -9.07 15.66
C THR A 296 9.85 -8.14 14.50
N ILE A 297 10.17 -8.48 13.26
CA ILE A 297 9.76 -7.72 12.07
C ILE A 297 8.23 -7.60 12.01
N ASP A 298 7.51 -8.70 12.22
CA ASP A 298 6.06 -8.67 12.25
C ASP A 298 5.50 -7.86 13.41
N ALA A 299 6.15 -7.92 14.58
CA ALA A 299 5.77 -7.11 15.72
C ALA A 299 6.03 -5.61 15.47
N LEU A 300 7.13 -5.25 14.79
CA LEU A 300 7.40 -3.88 14.36
C LEU A 300 6.29 -3.38 13.43
N TYR A 301 5.87 -4.14 12.42
CA TYR A 301 4.74 -3.76 11.57
C TYR A 301 3.40 -3.68 12.31
N ALA A 302 3.18 -4.54 13.32
CA ALA A 302 1.92 -4.60 14.04
C ALA A 302 1.75 -3.51 15.12
N PHE A 303 2.83 -3.02 15.70
CA PHE A 303 2.78 -2.18 16.91
C PHE A 303 3.50 -0.84 16.78
N THR A 304 4.12 -0.55 15.66
CA THR A 304 4.88 0.67 15.43
C THR A 304 4.52 1.29 14.08
N ASP A 305 5.02 2.49 13.82
CA ASP A 305 4.84 3.19 12.57
C ASP A 305 5.66 2.60 11.40
N CYS A 306 6.26 1.41 11.59
CA CYS A 306 6.84 0.64 10.48
C CYS A 306 5.79 0.18 9.45
N GLU A 307 4.50 0.12 9.81
CA GLU A 307 3.38 0.03 8.89
C GLU A 307 2.40 1.17 9.14
N VAL A 308 2.15 1.98 8.12
CA VAL A 308 1.19 3.08 8.17
C VAL A 308 0.07 2.82 7.16
N SER A 309 -1.16 3.14 7.58
CA SER A 309 -2.33 3.04 6.71
C SER A 309 -2.75 4.43 6.25
N ILE A 310 -2.85 4.62 4.94
CA ILE A 310 -3.23 5.88 4.31
C ILE A 310 -4.55 5.69 3.58
N SER A 311 -5.50 6.59 3.85
CA SER A 311 -6.78 6.64 3.14
C SER A 311 -6.73 7.81 2.16
N PRO A 312 -6.58 7.55 0.85
CA PRO A 312 -6.61 8.60 -0.16
C PRO A 312 -8.00 9.23 -0.27
N ASN A 313 -8.02 10.48 -0.68
CA ASN A 313 -9.24 11.24 -0.91
C ASN A 313 -8.94 12.34 -1.93
N ALA A 314 -9.10 12.05 -3.20
CA ALA A 314 -8.75 12.99 -4.27
C ALA A 314 -9.89 13.98 -4.49
N CYS A 315 -9.85 15.08 -3.75
CA CYS A 315 -10.72 16.26 -3.91
C CYS A 315 -9.94 17.37 -4.62
N VAL A 316 -10.52 17.96 -5.66
CA VAL A 316 -9.95 19.02 -6.48
C VAL A 316 -10.99 20.07 -6.82
N ILE A 317 -10.57 21.30 -7.14
CA ILE A 317 -11.47 22.33 -7.64
C ILE A 317 -11.55 22.23 -9.16
N VAL A 318 -12.76 22.10 -9.68
CA VAL A 318 -13.11 22.08 -11.09
C VAL A 318 -14.17 23.15 -11.32
N GLN A 319 -13.86 24.18 -12.11
CA GLN A 319 -14.78 25.29 -12.38
C GLN A 319 -15.42 25.86 -11.07
N GLU A 320 -14.53 26.23 -10.14
CA GLU A 320 -14.90 26.81 -8.83
C GLU A 320 -15.75 25.90 -7.93
N LYS A 321 -15.81 24.61 -8.20
CA LYS A 321 -16.54 23.62 -7.41
C LYS A 321 -15.66 22.47 -6.95
N PRO A 322 -15.70 22.07 -5.69
CA PRO A 322 -14.99 20.88 -5.22
C PRO A 322 -15.60 19.61 -5.83
N GLN A 323 -14.74 18.75 -6.38
CA GLN A 323 -15.13 17.47 -6.96
C GLN A 323 -14.21 16.34 -6.47
N PHE A 324 -14.77 15.15 -6.28
CA PHE A 324 -14.04 13.94 -5.92
C PHE A 324 -13.82 13.11 -7.16
N LEU A 325 -12.57 13.00 -7.58
CA LEU A 325 -12.18 12.31 -8.81
C LEU A 325 -11.25 11.12 -8.49
N GLY A 326 -11.13 10.17 -9.42
CA GLY A 326 -10.10 9.15 -9.37
C GLY A 326 -8.79 9.65 -9.96
N VAL A 327 -7.68 9.00 -9.60
CA VAL A 327 -6.35 9.32 -10.14
C VAL A 327 -6.31 9.22 -11.65
N LYS A 328 -6.99 8.23 -12.23
CA LYS A 328 -7.09 8.08 -13.69
C LYS A 328 -7.87 9.22 -14.33
N GLU A 329 -8.92 9.71 -13.68
CA GLU A 329 -9.73 10.83 -14.16
C GLU A 329 -8.91 12.13 -14.16
N ILE A 330 -8.13 12.37 -13.09
CA ILE A 330 -7.22 13.52 -12.99
C ILE A 330 -6.12 13.45 -14.06
N LEU A 331 -5.53 12.27 -14.32
CA LEU A 331 -4.53 12.13 -15.38
C LEU A 331 -5.10 12.42 -16.76
N LYS A 332 -6.30 11.91 -17.06
CA LYS A 332 -6.99 12.17 -18.33
C LYS A 332 -7.25 13.65 -18.52
N TYR A 333 -7.77 14.31 -17.47
CA TYR A 333 -7.99 15.76 -17.51
C TYR A 333 -6.70 16.52 -17.80
N SER A 334 -5.62 16.21 -17.10
CA SER A 334 -4.31 16.84 -17.31
C SER A 334 -3.76 16.60 -18.72
N ALA A 335 -3.90 15.39 -19.27
CA ALA A 335 -3.45 15.08 -20.63
C ALA A 335 -4.27 15.84 -21.69
N ASP A 336 -5.59 15.95 -21.51
CA ASP A 336 -6.45 16.73 -22.40
C ASP A 336 -6.21 18.23 -22.27
N SER A 337 -5.96 18.74 -21.06
CA SER A 337 -5.55 20.12 -20.82
C SER A 337 -4.22 20.43 -21.51
N THR A 338 -3.22 19.55 -21.39
CA THR A 338 -1.93 19.66 -22.08
C THR A 338 -2.13 19.75 -23.60
N LYS A 339 -2.95 18.88 -24.18
CA LYS A 339 -3.27 18.90 -25.62
C LYS A 339 -3.90 20.22 -26.04
N LYS A 340 -4.87 20.74 -25.26
CA LYS A 340 -5.53 22.03 -25.52
C LYS A 340 -4.54 23.20 -25.44
N LEU A 341 -3.67 23.20 -24.44
CA LEU A 341 -2.64 24.25 -24.26
C LEU A 341 -1.64 24.24 -25.44
N LEU A 342 -1.13 23.08 -25.81
CA LEU A 342 -0.23 22.96 -26.98
C LEU A 342 -0.91 23.36 -28.28
N GLN A 343 -2.19 23.05 -28.45
CA GLN A 343 -2.98 23.52 -29.60
C GLN A 343 -3.07 25.05 -29.61
N LYS A 344 -3.43 25.66 -28.46
CA LYS A 344 -3.51 27.14 -28.31
C LYS A 344 -2.15 27.79 -28.58
N GLU A 345 -1.06 27.19 -28.09
CA GLU A 345 0.31 27.69 -28.41
C GLU A 345 0.63 27.64 -29.91
N LEU A 346 0.26 26.54 -30.57
CA LEU A 346 0.46 26.42 -32.02
C LEU A 346 -0.43 27.39 -32.83
N GLU A 347 -1.65 27.63 -32.38
CA GLU A 347 -2.58 28.59 -32.99
C GLU A 347 -2.01 30.01 -32.88
N ILE A 348 -1.57 30.41 -31.69
CA ILE A 348 -0.91 31.70 -31.49
C ILE A 348 0.35 31.81 -32.37
N LYS A 349 1.18 30.78 -32.39
CA LYS A 349 2.39 30.75 -33.22
C LYS A 349 2.07 30.82 -34.70
N ARG A 350 1.04 30.11 -35.16
CA ARG A 350 0.56 30.19 -36.55
C ARG A 350 0.17 31.62 -36.93
N ASP A 351 -0.58 32.29 -36.06
CA ASP A 351 -1.09 33.61 -36.31
C ASP A 351 0.05 34.65 -36.27
N GLU A 352 0.99 34.51 -35.36
CA GLU A 352 2.22 35.33 -35.36
C GLU A 352 3.10 35.11 -36.61
N LEU A 353 3.19 33.87 -37.09
CA LEU A 353 3.93 33.58 -38.33
C LEU A 353 3.25 34.22 -39.54
N LYS A 354 1.91 34.15 -39.60
CA LYS A 354 1.15 34.81 -40.66
C LYS A 354 1.36 36.33 -40.65
N GLU A 355 1.34 36.97 -39.46
CA GLU A 355 1.63 38.41 -39.35
C GLU A 355 3.06 38.75 -39.78
N LYS A 356 4.05 37.94 -39.37
CA LYS A 356 5.44 38.11 -39.79
C LYS A 356 5.62 37.93 -41.31
N ILE A 357 4.97 36.95 -41.91
CA ILE A 357 4.99 36.69 -43.33
C ILE A 357 4.35 37.87 -44.07
N LEU A 358 3.17 38.33 -43.63
CA LEU A 358 2.48 39.49 -44.19
C LEU A 358 3.40 40.71 -44.18
N PHE A 359 3.96 41.06 -43.01
CA PHE A 359 4.82 42.23 -42.91
C PHE A 359 6.11 42.11 -43.78
N SER A 360 6.76 40.93 -43.74
CA SER A 360 7.95 40.67 -44.57
C SER A 360 7.63 40.71 -46.09
N THR A 361 6.43 40.29 -46.47
CA THR A 361 5.97 40.35 -47.86
C THR A 361 5.62 41.79 -48.27
N LEU A 362 4.98 42.58 -47.41
CA LEU A 362 4.72 44.00 -47.61
C LEU A 362 6.04 44.77 -47.74
N GLU A 363 7.02 44.52 -46.87
CA GLU A 363 8.36 45.12 -46.94
C GLU A 363 9.04 44.78 -48.27
N LYS A 364 8.95 43.51 -48.72
CA LYS A 364 9.48 43.09 -50.01
C LYS A 364 8.81 43.85 -51.16
N ILE A 365 7.47 43.89 -51.21
CA ILE A 365 6.71 44.59 -52.26
C ILE A 365 7.04 46.09 -52.26
N PHE A 366 7.09 46.71 -51.07
CA PHE A 366 7.44 48.16 -50.92
C PHE A 366 8.82 48.49 -51.45
N ILE A 367 9.80 47.61 -51.30
CA ILE A 367 11.17 47.76 -51.73
C ILE A 367 11.29 47.41 -53.25
N GLU A 368 10.72 46.30 -53.71
CA GLU A 368 10.84 45.81 -55.09
C GLU A 368 10.17 46.74 -56.11
N ASN A 369 8.98 47.22 -55.71
CA ASN A 369 8.22 48.15 -56.56
C ASN A 369 8.61 49.62 -56.35
N LYS A 370 9.65 49.85 -55.55
CA LYS A 370 10.19 51.22 -55.29
C LYS A 370 9.13 52.22 -54.77
N ILE A 371 8.12 51.73 -54.07
CA ILE A 371 7.01 52.53 -53.52
C ILE A 371 7.59 53.64 -52.61
N TYR A 372 8.69 53.38 -51.90
CA TYR A 372 9.43 54.38 -51.08
C TYR A 372 9.88 55.59 -51.85
N GLN A 373 10.16 55.49 -53.14
CA GLN A 373 10.57 56.67 -53.97
C GLN A 373 9.40 57.61 -54.25
N GLN A 374 8.17 57.16 -54.25
CA GLN A 374 6.99 57.97 -54.48
C GLN A 374 6.68 58.88 -53.29
N ILE A 375 7.14 58.48 -52.08
CA ILE A 375 6.92 59.23 -50.84
C ILE A 375 7.69 60.61 -50.89
N GLU A 376 8.81 60.70 -51.57
CA GLU A 376 9.60 61.94 -51.68
C GLU A 376 8.83 63.15 -52.17
N LYS A 377 7.68 62.97 -52.86
CA LYS A 377 6.83 63.98 -53.43
C LYS A 377 5.64 64.35 -52.53
N CYS A 378 5.47 63.71 -51.38
CA CYS A 378 4.34 63.94 -50.51
C CYS A 378 4.62 65.12 -49.56
N GLU A 379 3.67 66.04 -49.43
CA GLU A 379 3.79 67.21 -48.54
C GLU A 379 3.21 66.99 -47.16
N THR A 380 2.24 66.01 -46.99
CA THR A 380 1.62 65.77 -45.75
C THR A 380 1.75 64.25 -45.33
N TRP A 381 1.68 64.00 -44.08
CA TRP A 381 1.73 62.59 -43.54
C TRP A 381 0.59 61.71 -44.07
N ASN A 382 -0.59 62.25 -44.23
CA ASN A 382 -1.71 61.55 -44.84
C ASN A 382 -1.46 61.20 -46.30
N ASP A 383 -0.83 62.14 -47.12
CA ASP A 383 -0.45 61.87 -48.51
C ASP A 383 0.58 60.71 -48.60
N VAL A 384 1.49 60.58 -47.57
CA VAL A 384 2.45 59.50 -47.50
C VAL A 384 1.70 58.18 -47.33
N ILE A 385 0.73 58.11 -46.37
CA ILE A 385 -0.06 56.89 -46.10
C ILE A 385 -0.86 56.50 -47.33
N ASP A 386 -1.57 57.49 -47.97
CA ASP A 386 -2.39 57.24 -49.14
C ASP A 386 -1.56 56.77 -50.35
N THR A 387 -0.36 57.31 -50.47
CA THR A 387 0.57 56.97 -51.59
C THR A 387 1.06 55.53 -51.45
N ILE A 388 1.41 55.12 -50.19
CA ILE A 388 1.82 53.78 -49.95
C ILE A 388 0.64 52.84 -50.14
N ASP A 389 -0.55 53.17 -49.62
CA ASP A 389 -1.74 52.35 -49.75
C ASP A 389 -2.11 52.12 -51.22
N LYS A 390 -2.11 53.13 -52.04
CA LYS A 390 -2.29 53.02 -53.48
C LYS A 390 -1.20 52.20 -54.17
N GLY A 391 0.04 52.33 -53.73
CA GLY A 391 1.16 51.54 -54.26
C GLY A 391 1.02 50.04 -53.96
N LEU A 392 0.33 49.71 -52.88
CA LEU A 392 0.04 48.33 -52.48
C LEU A 392 -1.25 47.76 -53.09
N ASP A 393 -2.15 48.60 -53.71
CA ASP A 393 -3.45 48.18 -54.24
C ASP A 393 -3.38 46.92 -55.14
N PRO A 394 -2.40 46.78 -56.04
CA PRO A 394 -2.31 45.65 -56.99
C PRO A 394 -2.12 44.29 -56.24
N PHE A 395 -1.54 44.34 -55.01
CA PHE A 395 -1.13 43.16 -54.21
C PHE A 395 -2.07 42.88 -53.09
N LYS A 396 -3.06 43.73 -52.75
CA LYS A 396 -3.95 43.57 -51.59
C LYS A 396 -4.74 42.26 -51.60
N LYS A 397 -5.03 41.67 -52.75
CA LYS A 397 -5.78 40.44 -52.96
C LYS A 397 -5.01 39.20 -52.53
N ASP A 398 -3.69 39.25 -52.44
CA ASP A 398 -2.81 38.11 -52.12
C ASP A 398 -2.62 37.90 -50.62
N PHE A 399 -3.14 38.83 -49.79
CA PHE A 399 -2.98 38.78 -48.36
C PHE A 399 -4.19 38.14 -47.67
N TYR A 400 -3.94 37.45 -46.56
CA TYR A 400 -4.97 36.76 -45.81
C TYR A 400 -5.90 37.68 -45.01
N ARG A 401 -5.51 38.95 -44.81
CA ARG A 401 -6.32 40.04 -44.21
C ARG A 401 -6.06 41.37 -44.91
N GLU A 402 -6.95 42.33 -44.65
CA GLU A 402 -6.79 43.70 -45.12
C GLU A 402 -5.57 44.38 -44.49
N ILE A 403 -4.89 45.23 -45.25
CA ILE A 403 -3.75 46.02 -44.80
C ILE A 403 -4.29 47.21 -43.99
N THR A 404 -3.81 47.34 -42.76
CA THR A 404 -4.21 48.41 -41.84
C THR A 404 -3.29 49.64 -41.98
N LYS A 405 -3.76 50.80 -41.50
CA LYS A 405 -2.92 51.99 -41.41
C LYS A 405 -1.65 51.76 -40.61
N ASP A 406 -1.74 50.95 -39.52
CA ASP A 406 -0.57 50.62 -38.71
C ASP A 406 0.47 49.80 -39.48
N ASP A 407 0.04 48.92 -40.38
CA ASP A 407 0.95 48.15 -41.24
C ASP A 407 1.70 49.12 -42.20
N ILE A 408 0.99 50.11 -42.74
CA ILE A 408 1.59 51.18 -43.63
C ILE A 408 2.56 52.01 -42.81
N VAL A 409 2.21 52.45 -41.61
CA VAL A 409 3.09 53.21 -40.71
C VAL A 409 4.40 52.45 -40.47
N LYS A 410 4.32 51.16 -40.17
CA LYS A 410 5.48 50.27 -39.94
C LYS A 410 6.37 50.16 -41.18
N LEU A 411 5.82 50.32 -42.43
CA LEU A 411 6.61 50.36 -43.65
C LEU A 411 7.44 51.61 -43.74
N THR A 412 6.96 52.74 -43.22
CA THR A 412 7.71 54.00 -43.22
C THR A 412 8.89 53.99 -42.25
N GLU A 413 8.88 53.11 -41.24
CA GLU A 413 9.94 52.93 -40.23
C GLU A 413 11.07 52.01 -40.71
N ILE A 414 11.02 51.51 -41.96
CA ILE A 414 12.03 50.59 -42.49
C ILE A 414 13.38 51.32 -42.61
N LYS A 415 14.41 50.73 -42.05
CA LYS A 415 15.77 51.25 -42.11
C LYS A 415 16.27 51.22 -43.54
N ILE A 416 16.87 52.35 -44.02
CA ILE A 416 17.43 52.53 -45.38
C ILE A 416 18.38 51.40 -45.79
N LYS A 417 19.12 50.81 -44.82
CA LYS A 417 19.98 49.61 -45.03
C LYS A 417 19.24 48.48 -45.72
N ARG A 418 17.95 48.27 -45.42
CA ARG A 418 17.14 47.18 -45.97
C ARG A 418 16.79 47.34 -47.46
N ILE A 419 16.97 48.47 -48.01
CA ILE A 419 16.70 48.74 -49.41
C ILE A 419 17.84 48.23 -50.33
N SER A 420 18.97 47.83 -49.78
CA SER A 420 20.12 47.34 -50.55
C SER A 420 19.82 45.98 -51.21
N LYS A 421 20.51 45.66 -52.32
CA LYS A 421 20.36 44.37 -53.03
C LYS A 421 20.67 43.15 -52.13
N TYR A 422 21.64 43.28 -51.27
CA TYR A 422 22.04 42.23 -50.31
C TYR A 422 20.93 41.91 -49.32
N ASP A 423 20.23 42.88 -48.76
CA ASP A 423 19.14 42.67 -47.82
C ASP A 423 17.87 42.19 -48.52
N LYS A 424 17.67 42.44 -49.82
CA LYS A 424 16.56 41.92 -50.62
C LYS A 424 16.62 40.40 -50.79
N ASP A 425 17.78 39.80 -51.05
CA ASP A 425 17.97 38.36 -51.15
C ASP A 425 17.74 37.71 -49.78
N ARG A 426 18.18 38.35 -48.71
CA ARG A 426 17.95 37.92 -47.32
C ARG A 426 16.48 37.96 -46.89
N LEU A 427 15.72 38.93 -47.40
CA LEU A 427 14.26 38.98 -47.16
C LEU A 427 13.53 37.80 -47.80
N ASN A 428 13.90 37.41 -49.02
CA ASN A 428 13.36 36.25 -49.70
C ASN A 428 13.63 34.96 -48.91
N ASP A 429 14.87 34.77 -48.48
CA ASP A 429 15.24 33.60 -47.63
C ASP A 429 14.46 33.58 -46.30
N THR A 430 14.20 34.77 -45.74
CA THR A 430 13.42 34.90 -44.52
C THR A 430 11.96 34.48 -44.73
N VAL A 431 11.31 34.94 -45.78
CA VAL A 431 9.94 34.60 -46.14
C VAL A 431 9.82 33.10 -46.43
N ILE A 432 10.78 32.48 -47.12
CA ILE A 432 10.80 31.04 -47.36
C ILE A 432 10.83 30.28 -46.03
N LYS A 433 11.77 30.61 -45.13
CA LYS A 433 11.89 29.98 -43.80
C LYS A 433 10.63 30.13 -42.95
N LEU A 434 10.00 31.33 -42.99
CA LEU A 434 8.75 31.57 -42.28
C LEU A 434 7.60 30.74 -42.81
N ASN A 435 7.52 30.55 -44.14
CA ASN A 435 6.51 29.65 -44.73
C ASN A 435 6.76 28.20 -44.40
N GLU A 436 8.01 27.72 -44.44
CA GLU A 436 8.33 26.34 -43.98
C GLU A 436 7.93 26.13 -42.54
N GLU A 437 8.17 27.10 -41.66
CA GLU A 437 7.77 27.03 -40.25
C GLU A 437 6.26 27.09 -40.07
N LEU A 438 5.55 27.90 -40.90
CA LEU A 438 4.07 27.92 -40.93
C LEU A 438 3.49 26.57 -41.34
N ASP A 439 4.04 25.95 -42.41
CA ASP A 439 3.60 24.65 -42.89
C ASP A 439 3.84 23.57 -41.84
N LYS A 440 5.00 23.58 -41.16
CA LYS A 440 5.29 22.70 -40.03
C LYS A 440 4.29 22.90 -38.88
N THR A 441 3.96 24.17 -38.58
CA THR A 441 3.00 24.51 -37.53
C THR A 441 1.60 24.02 -37.88
N ASN A 442 1.17 24.21 -39.13
CA ASN A 442 -0.12 23.72 -39.65
C ASN A 442 -0.20 22.18 -39.63
N LYS A 443 0.89 21.49 -39.99
CA LYS A 443 0.97 20.03 -39.90
C LYS A 443 0.82 19.57 -38.48
N ASN A 444 1.47 20.21 -37.51
CA ASN A 444 1.37 19.89 -36.09
C ASN A 444 -0.06 20.14 -35.56
N LEU A 445 -0.73 21.22 -36.00
CA LEU A 445 -2.12 21.52 -35.66
C LEU A 445 -3.08 20.44 -36.16
N LYS A 446 -2.89 19.94 -37.39
CA LYS A 446 -3.68 18.87 -37.96
C LYS A 446 -3.50 17.55 -37.20
N ASN A 447 -2.29 17.31 -36.67
CA ASN A 447 -1.91 16.08 -35.97
C ASN A 447 -1.61 16.39 -34.49
N ILE A 448 -2.49 17.11 -33.82
CA ILE A 448 -2.26 17.62 -32.47
C ILE A 448 -2.02 16.51 -31.43
N VAL A 449 -2.64 15.36 -31.60
CA VAL A 449 -2.45 14.21 -30.69
C VAL A 449 -1.03 13.66 -30.79
N GLU A 450 -0.52 13.45 -32.01
CA GLU A 450 0.86 13.01 -32.22
C GLU A 450 1.85 14.03 -31.70
N TYR A 451 1.63 15.32 -31.98
CA TYR A 451 2.45 16.42 -31.48
C TYR A 451 2.48 16.42 -29.91
N THR A 452 1.35 16.16 -29.26
CA THR A 452 1.29 16.07 -27.80
C THR A 452 2.05 14.85 -27.29
N ILE A 453 1.99 13.72 -27.99
CA ILE A 453 2.74 12.51 -27.66
C ILE A 453 4.25 12.77 -27.79
N ASP A 454 4.68 13.42 -28.88
CA ASP A 454 6.09 13.80 -29.10
C ASP A 454 6.58 14.78 -28.03
N TYR A 455 5.74 15.73 -27.61
CA TYR A 455 6.02 16.60 -26.48
C TYR A 455 6.29 15.80 -25.21
N TYR A 456 5.45 14.83 -24.87
CA TYR A 456 5.65 13.98 -23.70
C TYR A 456 6.92 13.13 -23.80
N TYR A 457 7.23 12.58 -24.96
CA TYR A 457 8.51 11.87 -25.17
C TYR A 457 9.71 12.79 -24.99
N ASN A 458 9.63 14.02 -25.47
CA ASN A 458 10.69 15.00 -25.29
C ASN A 458 10.92 15.34 -23.80
N ILE A 459 9.84 15.57 -23.04
CA ILE A 459 9.92 15.78 -21.59
C ILE A 459 10.51 14.54 -20.87
N LEU A 460 10.10 13.35 -21.25
CA LEU A 460 10.63 12.10 -20.67
C LEU A 460 12.13 11.97 -20.93
N ASN A 461 12.57 12.22 -22.14
CA ASN A 461 13.99 12.11 -22.52
C ASN A 461 14.87 13.17 -21.85
N LYS A 462 14.34 14.40 -21.69
CA LYS A 462 15.10 15.50 -21.05
C LYS A 462 15.20 15.35 -19.53
N TYR A 463 14.13 14.94 -18.89
CA TYR A 463 13.98 15.04 -17.42
C TYR A 463 13.68 13.73 -16.72
N GLY A 464 13.54 12.61 -17.45
CA GLY A 464 13.17 11.31 -16.87
C GLY A 464 14.35 10.49 -16.33
N LYS A 465 15.59 10.92 -16.57
CA LYS A 465 16.78 10.23 -16.06
C LYS A 465 16.78 10.27 -14.54
N ASP A 466 17.13 9.15 -13.91
CA ASP A 466 17.23 8.98 -12.45
C ASP A 466 15.89 9.19 -11.69
N LYS A 467 14.75 9.19 -12.41
CA LYS A 467 13.39 9.28 -11.84
C LYS A 467 12.62 7.95 -11.95
N GLU A 468 13.31 6.85 -11.70
CA GLU A 468 12.69 5.52 -11.64
C GLU A 468 11.82 5.36 -10.39
N ARG A 469 10.91 4.38 -10.42
CA ARG A 469 10.06 4.04 -9.27
C ARG A 469 10.92 3.63 -8.08
N LYS A 470 10.63 4.20 -6.92
CA LYS A 470 11.31 3.90 -5.65
C LYS A 470 10.51 2.94 -4.77
N THR A 471 9.19 3.00 -4.81
CA THR A 471 8.30 2.21 -3.94
C THR A 471 8.02 0.84 -4.55
N GLU A 472 8.25 -0.24 -3.79
CA GLU A 472 7.94 -1.61 -4.20
C GLU A 472 6.45 -1.93 -3.98
N ILE A 473 5.76 -2.42 -5.03
CA ILE A 473 4.36 -2.82 -4.93
C ILE A 473 4.28 -4.30 -4.54
N ILE A 474 3.82 -4.57 -3.32
CA ILE A 474 3.75 -5.92 -2.75
C ILE A 474 2.42 -6.09 -2.02
N LYS A 475 1.79 -7.25 -2.16
CA LYS A 475 0.62 -7.59 -1.34
C LYS A 475 1.07 -8.01 0.05
N PHE A 476 0.55 -7.34 1.08
CA PHE A 476 0.93 -7.65 2.47
C PHE A 476 0.08 -8.76 3.07
N ASP A 477 0.74 -9.61 3.85
CA ASP A 477 0.05 -10.56 4.71
C ASP A 477 -0.68 -9.87 5.85
N THR A 478 -1.78 -10.48 6.25
CA THR A 478 -2.49 -10.06 7.46
C THR A 478 -1.74 -10.58 8.69
N ILE A 479 -1.04 -9.68 9.37
CA ILE A 479 -0.36 -10.02 10.63
C ILE A 479 -1.42 -10.21 11.72
N LYS A 480 -1.44 -11.41 12.31
CA LYS A 480 -2.30 -11.67 13.47
C LYS A 480 -1.63 -11.06 14.71
N VAL A 481 -2.04 -9.87 15.10
CA VAL A 481 -1.47 -9.10 16.23
C VAL A 481 -1.26 -9.95 17.49
N LYS A 482 -2.18 -10.86 17.82
CA LYS A 482 -2.05 -11.74 18.97
C LYS A 482 -0.94 -12.79 18.85
N SER A 483 -0.50 -13.16 17.65
CA SER A 483 0.57 -14.15 17.46
C SER A 483 1.96 -13.55 17.53
N VAL A 484 2.09 -12.25 17.30
CA VAL A 484 3.37 -11.54 17.31
C VAL A 484 3.57 -10.68 18.56
N ALA A 485 2.53 -10.54 19.39
CA ALA A 485 2.62 -9.79 20.64
C ALA A 485 3.62 -10.43 21.62
N ALA A 486 4.48 -9.63 22.18
CA ALA A 486 5.42 -10.10 23.20
C ALA A 486 4.68 -10.57 24.45
N ASN A 487 5.16 -11.67 25.05
CA ASN A 487 4.69 -12.12 26.38
C ASN A 487 5.27 -11.17 27.46
N ASN A 488 4.61 -10.06 27.68
CA ASN A 488 5.08 -8.96 28.52
C ASN A 488 4.55 -9.00 29.96
N VAL A 489 3.58 -9.86 30.22
CA VAL A 489 2.99 -10.03 31.57
C VAL A 489 2.94 -11.50 32.00
N LYS A 490 2.90 -11.74 33.32
CA LYS A 490 2.75 -13.04 33.92
C LYS A 490 1.34 -13.19 34.47
N LEU A 491 0.65 -14.27 34.12
CA LEU A 491 -0.67 -14.58 34.62
C LEU A 491 -0.54 -15.35 35.93
N TYR A 492 -1.12 -14.85 37.00
CA TYR A 492 -1.22 -15.51 38.30
C TYR A 492 -2.67 -15.87 38.59
N VAL A 493 -2.88 -16.88 39.47
CA VAL A 493 -4.21 -17.33 39.86
C VAL A 493 -4.28 -17.58 41.36
N ASN A 494 -5.31 -17.01 42.01
CA ASN A 494 -5.75 -17.42 43.32
C ASN A 494 -6.96 -18.35 43.17
N ARG A 495 -6.70 -19.65 43.23
CA ARG A 495 -7.73 -20.68 42.95
C ARG A 495 -8.89 -20.66 43.94
N LYS A 496 -8.65 -20.41 45.22
CA LYS A 496 -9.67 -20.42 46.25
C LYS A 496 -10.57 -19.20 46.20
N GLU A 497 -9.96 -18.02 46.17
CA GLU A 497 -10.69 -16.75 46.18
C GLU A 497 -11.28 -16.39 44.81
N GLY A 498 -10.79 -16.99 43.72
CA GLY A 498 -11.37 -16.85 42.40
C GLY A 498 -10.85 -15.62 41.62
N PHE A 499 -9.63 -15.20 41.89
CA PHE A 499 -8.99 -14.09 41.20
C PHE A 499 -7.90 -14.57 40.26
N ILE A 500 -7.79 -13.90 39.13
CA ILE A 500 -6.69 -14.02 38.18
C ILE A 500 -6.15 -12.61 37.83
N GLY A 501 -4.91 -12.52 37.41
CA GLY A 501 -4.34 -11.23 36.96
C GLY A 501 -2.83 -11.21 37.03
N TYR A 502 -2.24 -10.08 36.60
CA TYR A 502 -0.78 -9.90 36.66
C TYR A 502 -0.31 -9.17 37.93
N GLY A 503 -1.21 -8.52 38.68
CA GLY A 503 -0.89 -7.79 39.92
C GLY A 503 -0.83 -8.67 41.18
N ILE A 504 -1.38 -9.88 41.12
CA ILE A 504 -1.43 -10.82 42.26
C ILE A 504 -0.18 -11.72 42.33
N LYS A 505 1.00 -11.12 42.37
CA LYS A 505 2.32 -11.78 42.22
C LYS A 505 2.67 -12.79 43.33
N LYS A 506 1.96 -12.80 44.45
CA LYS A 506 2.16 -13.75 45.56
C LYS A 506 1.44 -15.08 45.34
N GLU A 507 0.60 -15.18 44.31
CA GLU A 507 -0.21 -16.36 44.03
C GLU A 507 0.49 -17.28 42.99
N GLU A 508 -0.18 -18.37 42.62
CA GLU A 508 0.34 -19.36 41.70
C GLU A 508 0.54 -18.77 40.31
N LEU A 509 1.75 -18.93 39.74
CA LEU A 509 2.05 -18.56 38.36
C LEU A 509 1.47 -19.59 37.40
N VAL A 510 0.60 -19.17 36.46
CA VAL A 510 0.02 -20.01 35.43
C VAL A 510 0.89 -20.07 34.18
N CYS A 511 1.15 -18.91 33.58
CA CYS A 511 1.95 -18.79 32.34
C CYS A 511 2.41 -17.34 32.09
N ASN A 512 3.29 -17.18 31.10
CA ASN A 512 3.58 -15.88 30.51
C ASN A 512 2.56 -15.61 29.40
N CYS A 513 2.04 -14.39 29.30
CA CYS A 513 1.06 -13.98 28.32
C CYS A 513 1.27 -12.52 27.90
N SER A 514 0.52 -12.05 26.92
CA SER A 514 0.47 -10.65 26.53
C SER A 514 -0.66 -9.92 27.24
N ASP A 515 -0.50 -8.63 27.50
CA ASP A 515 -1.54 -7.74 28.05
C ASP A 515 -2.80 -7.60 27.16
N ILE A 516 -2.74 -8.12 25.92
CA ILE A 516 -3.87 -8.20 24.98
C ILE A 516 -4.57 -9.54 24.96
N ASP A 517 -4.07 -10.55 25.73
CA ASP A 517 -4.65 -11.88 25.74
C ASP A 517 -5.97 -11.95 26.51
N ASP A 518 -6.81 -12.87 26.03
CA ASP A 518 -8.02 -13.28 26.72
C ASP A 518 -7.75 -14.57 27.49
N ILE A 519 -8.27 -14.67 28.70
CA ILE A 519 -8.06 -15.80 29.59
C ILE A 519 -9.37 -16.56 29.79
N ILE A 520 -9.37 -17.87 29.58
CA ILE A 520 -10.49 -18.75 29.93
C ILE A 520 -10.22 -19.39 31.27
N THR A 521 -11.23 -19.41 32.13
CA THR A 521 -11.14 -19.98 33.46
C THR A 521 -12.33 -20.90 33.74
N PHE A 522 -12.09 -22.11 34.24
CA PHE A 522 -13.09 -23.09 34.63
C PHE A 522 -13.08 -23.26 36.14
N CYS A 523 -14.27 -23.28 36.75
CA CYS A 523 -14.47 -23.44 38.19
C CYS A 523 -15.03 -24.80 38.54
N ALA A 524 -14.88 -25.21 39.80
CA ALA A 524 -15.31 -26.50 40.31
C ALA A 524 -16.84 -26.71 40.27
N ASP A 525 -17.62 -25.65 40.25
CA ASP A 525 -19.06 -25.65 40.05
C ASP A 525 -19.51 -25.92 38.60
N GLY A 526 -18.55 -26.12 37.68
CA GLY A 526 -18.80 -26.35 36.28
C GLY A 526 -19.05 -25.07 35.49
N SER A 527 -18.94 -23.92 36.10
CA SER A 527 -18.98 -22.62 35.39
C SER A 527 -17.63 -22.34 34.73
N TYR A 528 -17.67 -21.57 33.61
CA TYR A 528 -16.47 -20.99 33.00
C TYR A 528 -16.75 -19.62 32.42
N LYS A 529 -15.71 -18.80 32.39
CA LYS A 529 -15.76 -17.42 31.94
C LYS A 529 -14.54 -17.08 31.13
N ILE A 530 -14.70 -16.17 30.15
CA ILE A 530 -13.58 -15.59 29.37
C ILE A 530 -13.49 -14.11 29.74
N VAL A 531 -12.30 -13.69 30.17
CA VAL A 531 -12.03 -12.29 30.51
C VAL A 531 -10.77 -11.80 29.83
N LYS A 532 -10.65 -10.50 29.60
CA LYS A 532 -9.37 -9.90 29.22
C LYS A 532 -8.46 -9.91 30.46
N ILE A 533 -7.16 -10.16 30.26
CA ILE A 533 -6.21 -10.07 31.36
C ILE A 533 -6.16 -8.63 31.90
N GLN A 534 -6.14 -8.52 33.24
CA GLN A 534 -6.09 -7.26 33.98
C GLN A 534 -5.17 -7.41 35.20
N ASP A 535 -4.97 -6.34 35.93
CA ASP A 535 -4.20 -6.37 37.19
C ASP A 535 -4.78 -7.42 38.16
N LYS A 536 -6.08 -7.37 38.42
CA LYS A 536 -6.82 -8.34 39.24
C LYS A 536 -8.28 -8.39 38.77
N VAL A 537 -8.76 -9.58 38.42
CA VAL A 537 -10.16 -9.78 37.97
C VAL A 537 -10.76 -11.02 38.65
N PHE A 538 -12.00 -10.89 39.11
CA PHE A 538 -12.75 -11.98 39.68
C PHE A 538 -13.42 -12.84 38.60
N VAL A 539 -13.17 -14.16 38.61
CA VAL A 539 -13.68 -15.10 37.60
C VAL A 539 -14.53 -16.20 38.15
N GLY A 540 -14.63 -16.34 39.45
CA GLY A 540 -15.37 -17.40 40.17
C GLY A 540 -14.49 -18.17 41.13
N LYS A 541 -15.05 -18.59 42.28
CA LYS A 541 -14.31 -19.32 43.32
C LYS A 541 -13.97 -20.76 42.92
N ASN A 542 -12.94 -21.34 43.54
CA ASN A 542 -12.48 -22.72 43.32
C ASN A 542 -12.13 -23.00 41.85
N ILE A 543 -11.20 -22.24 41.31
CA ILE A 543 -10.71 -22.35 39.91
C ILE A 543 -9.97 -23.70 39.76
N VAL A 544 -10.36 -24.47 38.76
CA VAL A 544 -9.76 -25.76 38.39
C VAL A 544 -8.72 -25.57 37.29
N LEU A 545 -9.08 -24.87 36.22
CA LEU A 545 -8.20 -24.65 35.06
C LEU A 545 -8.28 -23.18 34.62
N THR A 546 -7.11 -22.59 34.33
CA THR A 546 -6.96 -21.23 33.77
C THR A 546 -5.89 -21.28 32.70
N GLN A 547 -6.16 -20.67 31.54
CA GLN A 547 -5.20 -20.56 30.45
C GLN A 547 -5.56 -19.47 29.46
N ILE A 548 -4.64 -19.18 28.52
CA ILE A 548 -4.86 -18.23 27.41
C ILE A 548 -5.94 -18.82 26.48
N TRP A 549 -6.91 -17.97 26.09
CA TRP A 549 -7.95 -18.32 25.14
C TRP A 549 -7.78 -17.57 23.84
N LYS A 550 -7.85 -18.28 22.71
CA LYS A 550 -7.80 -17.70 21.36
C LYS A 550 -9.16 -17.87 20.67
N LYS A 551 -9.75 -16.76 20.21
CA LYS A 551 -11.00 -16.78 19.43
C LYS A 551 -10.80 -17.59 18.15
N SER A 552 -11.80 -18.41 17.78
CA SER A 552 -11.78 -19.25 16.57
C SER A 552 -10.70 -20.34 16.54
N ASP A 553 -10.05 -20.63 17.66
CA ASP A 553 -9.13 -21.75 17.76
C ASP A 553 -9.89 -23.08 17.73
N LYS A 554 -9.76 -23.83 16.63
CA LYS A 554 -10.38 -25.13 16.42
C LYS A 554 -9.47 -26.30 16.88
N ARG A 555 -8.25 -26.01 17.29
CA ARG A 555 -7.33 -27.06 17.76
C ARG A 555 -7.34 -27.23 19.27
N MET A 556 -7.65 -26.17 20.01
CA MET A 556 -7.80 -26.26 21.46
C MET A 556 -9.04 -27.04 21.82
N VAL A 557 -8.85 -28.24 22.37
CA VAL A 557 -9.92 -29.16 22.81
C VAL A 557 -9.85 -29.28 24.31
N PHE A 558 -11.01 -29.20 24.95
CA PHE A 558 -11.16 -29.47 26.39
C PHE A 558 -11.79 -30.84 26.58
N ASN A 559 -11.08 -31.74 27.29
CA ASN A 559 -11.58 -33.01 27.73
C ASN A 559 -12.09 -32.86 29.17
N ALA A 560 -13.34 -33.11 29.43
CA ALA A 560 -13.93 -32.87 30.73
C ALA A 560 -14.85 -34.02 31.20
N ALA A 561 -14.82 -34.26 32.51
CA ALA A 561 -15.80 -35.11 33.21
C ALA A 561 -16.50 -34.27 34.26
N TYR A 562 -17.83 -34.33 34.31
CA TYR A 562 -18.63 -33.59 35.27
C TYR A 562 -19.82 -34.38 35.82
N LEU A 563 -20.25 -34.06 37.02
CA LEU A 563 -21.44 -34.58 37.65
C LEU A 563 -22.59 -33.63 37.46
N ASP A 564 -23.68 -34.07 36.85
CA ASP A 564 -24.93 -33.33 36.80
C ASP A 564 -25.66 -33.51 38.14
N THR A 565 -25.77 -32.42 38.89
CA THR A 565 -26.34 -32.47 40.24
C THR A 565 -27.85 -32.76 40.28
N LYS A 566 -28.55 -32.51 39.13
CA LYS A 566 -29.98 -32.78 39.01
C LYS A 566 -30.30 -34.27 38.82
N THR A 567 -29.51 -34.95 37.99
CA THR A 567 -29.74 -36.36 37.63
C THR A 567 -28.86 -37.31 38.46
N GLY A 568 -27.80 -36.82 39.08
CA GLY A 568 -26.81 -37.61 39.80
C GLY A 568 -25.88 -38.42 38.87
N PHE A 569 -26.02 -38.29 37.56
CA PHE A 569 -25.20 -38.99 36.57
C PHE A 569 -23.93 -38.20 36.27
N SER A 570 -22.87 -38.94 36.01
CA SER A 570 -21.60 -38.35 35.56
C SER A 570 -21.47 -38.42 34.05
N TYR A 571 -21.02 -37.34 33.43
CA TYR A 571 -20.86 -37.17 31.98
C TYR A 571 -19.40 -36.93 31.64
N VAL A 572 -19.01 -37.33 30.42
CA VAL A 572 -17.75 -36.97 29.76
C VAL A 572 -18.03 -36.20 28.48
N LYS A 573 -17.14 -35.32 28.17
CA LYS A 573 -17.32 -34.41 27.03
C LYS A 573 -15.97 -33.96 26.48
N ARG A 574 -15.83 -34.00 25.14
CA ARG A 574 -14.77 -33.33 24.42
C ARG A 574 -15.37 -32.16 23.69
N PHE A 575 -14.82 -30.96 23.87
CA PHE A 575 -15.43 -29.78 23.27
C PHE A 575 -14.45 -28.67 23.00
N GLN A 576 -14.84 -27.82 22.06
CA GLN A 576 -14.12 -26.60 21.68
C GLN A 576 -14.90 -25.36 22.11
N VAL A 577 -14.16 -24.29 22.50
CA VAL A 577 -14.72 -22.98 22.79
C VAL A 577 -14.19 -21.99 21.76
N THR A 578 -14.71 -22.10 20.53
CA THR A 578 -14.27 -21.27 19.38
C THR A 578 -14.82 -19.85 19.40
N SER A 579 -15.96 -19.65 20.08
CA SER A 579 -16.61 -18.33 20.24
C SER A 579 -17.28 -18.22 21.59
N ALA A 580 -17.11 -17.08 22.24
CA ALA A 580 -17.80 -16.75 23.48
C ALA A 580 -17.82 -15.23 23.67
N THR A 581 -18.86 -14.73 24.33
CA THR A 581 -18.94 -13.35 24.79
C THR A 581 -18.10 -13.19 26.04
N LYS A 582 -17.23 -12.19 26.06
CA LYS A 582 -16.40 -11.87 27.24
C LYS A 582 -17.31 -11.49 28.42
N GLU A 583 -16.81 -11.73 29.62
CA GLU A 583 -17.48 -11.46 30.90
C GLU A 583 -18.75 -12.29 31.16
N LYS A 584 -19.31 -13.00 30.18
CA LYS A 584 -20.47 -13.88 30.33
C LYS A 584 -20.06 -15.21 30.96
N ILE A 585 -20.88 -15.64 31.94
CA ILE A 585 -20.72 -16.97 32.59
C ILE A 585 -21.39 -18.02 31.71
N TYR A 586 -20.67 -19.10 31.48
CA TYR A 586 -21.12 -20.29 30.78
C TYR A 586 -21.04 -21.51 31.69
N ASN A 587 -21.89 -22.53 31.50
CA ASN A 587 -21.85 -23.77 32.24
C ASN A 587 -21.44 -24.95 31.33
N ILE A 588 -20.67 -25.88 31.88
CA ILE A 588 -20.21 -27.06 31.16
C ILE A 588 -21.35 -28.06 30.89
N GLY A 589 -22.34 -28.15 31.77
CA GLY A 589 -23.57 -28.92 31.63
C GLY A 589 -24.76 -28.04 31.25
N LYS A 590 -25.90 -28.68 30.90
CA LYS A 590 -27.14 -27.99 30.57
C LYS A 590 -28.03 -27.68 31.77
N SER A 591 -27.66 -28.10 32.95
CA SER A 591 -28.48 -27.96 34.18
C SER A 591 -28.32 -26.54 34.75
N GLU A 592 -29.45 -25.83 34.95
CA GLU A 592 -29.47 -24.50 35.59
C GLU A 592 -29.01 -24.50 37.06
N LYS A 593 -29.13 -25.64 37.77
CA LYS A 593 -28.72 -25.80 39.16
C LYS A 593 -27.36 -26.49 39.32
N GLY A 594 -26.35 -26.01 38.60
CA GLY A 594 -24.96 -26.38 38.81
C GLY A 594 -24.59 -27.80 38.39
N SER A 595 -23.45 -27.92 37.76
CA SER A 595 -22.75 -29.17 37.51
C SER A 595 -21.49 -29.14 38.32
N LYS A 596 -21.08 -30.26 38.92
CA LYS A 596 -19.78 -30.34 39.59
C LYS A 596 -18.74 -30.85 38.63
N LEU A 597 -17.71 -30.01 38.35
CA LEU A 597 -16.57 -30.42 37.53
C LEU A 597 -15.71 -31.44 38.31
N LEU A 598 -15.51 -32.60 37.70
CA LEU A 598 -14.72 -33.70 38.29
C LEU A 598 -13.31 -33.75 37.70
N TYR A 599 -13.19 -33.37 36.41
CA TYR A 599 -11.95 -33.36 35.66
C TYR A 599 -12.06 -32.37 34.47
N ILE A 600 -11.00 -31.69 34.16
CA ILE A 600 -10.83 -30.93 32.92
C ILE A 600 -9.36 -30.83 32.55
N ALA A 601 -9.08 -31.11 31.28
CA ALA A 601 -7.77 -30.92 30.67
C ALA A 601 -7.89 -30.12 29.36
N ALA A 602 -6.92 -29.27 29.11
CA ALA A 602 -6.81 -28.53 27.86
C ALA A 602 -5.77 -29.21 26.96
N ARG A 603 -6.17 -29.50 25.72
CA ARG A 603 -5.37 -30.24 24.72
C ARG A 603 -5.20 -29.40 23.48
N PRO A 604 -4.03 -28.73 23.31
CA PRO A 604 -3.81 -27.74 22.25
C PRO A 604 -3.95 -28.26 20.81
N ASN A 605 -3.70 -29.55 20.61
CA ASN A 605 -3.84 -30.20 19.30
C ASN A 605 -4.94 -31.25 19.25
N GLY A 606 -5.90 -31.22 20.20
CA GLY A 606 -6.95 -32.20 20.29
C GLY A 606 -6.45 -33.59 20.61
N GLU A 607 -5.42 -33.70 21.44
CA GLU A 607 -4.90 -34.96 21.91
C GLU A 607 -6.00 -35.74 22.67
N SER A 608 -6.05 -37.04 22.47
CA SER A 608 -6.84 -37.94 23.29
C SER A 608 -6.13 -38.18 24.61
N GLU A 609 -6.86 -38.73 25.55
CA GLU A 609 -6.27 -39.14 26.84
C GLU A 609 -7.07 -40.26 27.46
N VAL A 610 -6.40 -41.09 28.26
CA VAL A 610 -7.02 -42.11 29.08
C VAL A 610 -7.06 -41.61 30.51
N VAL A 611 -8.22 -41.70 31.14
CA VAL A 611 -8.42 -41.29 32.52
C VAL A 611 -8.89 -42.48 33.37
N THR A 612 -8.43 -42.57 34.62
CA THR A 612 -8.90 -43.54 35.60
C THR A 612 -10.07 -42.96 36.41
N VAL A 613 -11.21 -43.59 36.33
CA VAL A 613 -12.46 -43.16 36.98
C VAL A 613 -12.69 -43.94 38.26
N HIS A 614 -12.91 -43.22 39.36
CA HIS A 614 -13.20 -43.79 40.68
C HIS A 614 -14.65 -43.49 41.04
N ILE A 615 -15.47 -44.54 41.20
CA ILE A 615 -16.85 -44.43 41.68
C ILE A 615 -16.87 -44.30 43.20
N HIS A 616 -17.85 -43.57 43.72
CA HIS A 616 -17.99 -43.38 45.16
C HIS A 616 -18.21 -44.70 45.85
N ALA A 617 -17.55 -44.96 47.02
CA ALA A 617 -17.56 -46.21 47.71
C ALA A 617 -18.97 -46.70 48.12
N SER A 618 -19.89 -45.80 48.46
CA SER A 618 -21.27 -46.03 48.81
C SER A 618 -22.18 -46.53 47.70
N GLN A 619 -21.71 -46.50 46.44
CA GLN A 619 -22.53 -46.89 45.29
C GLN A 619 -22.45 -48.39 45.05
N LYS A 620 -23.59 -49.02 44.66
CA LYS A 620 -23.69 -50.43 44.34
C LYS A 620 -23.12 -50.77 42.94
N ALA A 621 -22.00 -50.16 42.54
CA ALA A 621 -21.37 -50.45 41.27
C ALA A 621 -20.51 -51.73 41.37
N ARG A 622 -20.61 -52.61 40.36
CA ARG A 622 -19.86 -53.85 40.23
C ARG A 622 -18.35 -53.61 40.09
N LYS A 623 -17.98 -52.56 39.27
CA LYS A 623 -16.60 -52.09 39.03
C LYS A 623 -16.48 -50.69 39.56
N LYS A 624 -15.66 -50.52 40.63
CA LYS A 624 -15.50 -49.19 41.30
C LYS A 624 -14.37 -48.31 40.73
N VAL A 625 -13.45 -48.94 40.00
CA VAL A 625 -12.35 -48.24 39.27
C VAL A 625 -12.29 -48.82 37.88
N PHE A 626 -12.24 -47.94 36.90
CA PHE A 626 -12.09 -48.31 35.50
C PHE A 626 -11.43 -47.18 34.72
N ASP A 627 -10.78 -47.50 33.61
CA ASP A 627 -10.19 -46.53 32.69
C ASP A 627 -11.21 -46.15 31.62
N TYR A 628 -11.15 -44.91 31.19
CA TYR A 628 -11.98 -44.36 30.11
C TYR A 628 -11.10 -43.63 29.14
N ASP A 629 -11.21 -43.95 27.83
CA ASP A 629 -10.47 -43.30 26.75
C ASP A 629 -11.30 -42.19 26.11
N PHE A 630 -10.81 -40.99 26.12
CA PHE A 630 -11.46 -39.86 25.47
C PHE A 630 -11.40 -39.93 23.95
N SER A 631 -10.58 -40.79 23.33
CA SER A 631 -10.59 -40.98 21.86
C SER A 631 -11.92 -41.50 21.34
N GLU A 632 -12.69 -42.21 22.20
CA GLU A 632 -14.02 -42.76 21.88
C GLU A 632 -15.12 -41.69 21.74
N ILE A 633 -14.82 -40.42 22.08
CA ILE A 633 -15.79 -39.30 22.03
C ILE A 633 -15.46 -38.34 20.92
N GLU A 634 -16.45 -38.02 20.13
CA GLU A 634 -16.36 -36.95 19.15
C GLU A 634 -16.18 -35.56 19.80
N ILE A 635 -15.37 -34.71 19.15
CA ILE A 635 -15.18 -33.30 19.56
C ILE A 635 -16.43 -32.53 19.13
N LYS A 636 -17.13 -31.89 20.09
CA LYS A 636 -18.36 -31.12 19.85
C LYS A 636 -18.19 -29.66 20.26
N GLY A 637 -19.17 -28.84 19.98
CA GLY A 637 -19.18 -27.42 20.40
C GLY A 637 -19.48 -27.29 21.91
N LYS A 638 -19.23 -26.12 22.46
CA LYS A 638 -19.41 -25.80 23.91
C LYS A 638 -20.80 -26.14 24.47
N ALA A 639 -21.87 -26.12 23.67
CA ALA A 639 -23.25 -26.36 24.09
C ALA A 639 -23.62 -27.86 24.23
N ALA A 640 -22.75 -28.78 23.80
CA ALA A 640 -23.03 -30.22 23.89
C ALA A 640 -23.10 -30.69 25.35
N LYS A 641 -24.02 -31.61 25.65
CA LYS A 641 -24.14 -32.23 27.00
C LYS A 641 -23.04 -33.25 27.28
N GLY A 642 -22.54 -33.92 26.24
CA GLY A 642 -21.60 -35.04 26.37
C GLY A 642 -22.26 -36.40 26.57
N ASN A 643 -21.46 -37.43 26.71
CA ASN A 643 -21.88 -38.81 26.88
C ASN A 643 -21.94 -39.19 28.36
N ILE A 644 -22.80 -40.16 28.72
CA ILE A 644 -22.90 -40.68 30.10
C ILE A 644 -21.65 -41.52 30.39
N LEU A 645 -20.85 -41.09 31.35
CA LEU A 645 -19.71 -41.83 31.86
C LEU A 645 -20.16 -42.90 32.83
N SER A 646 -21.07 -42.55 33.74
CA SER A 646 -21.61 -43.44 34.72
C SER A 646 -22.96 -42.97 35.27
N LYS A 647 -23.89 -43.88 35.45
CA LYS A 647 -25.15 -43.63 36.17
C LYS A 647 -24.92 -43.59 37.70
N TYR A 648 -23.75 -44.07 38.17
CA TYR A 648 -23.33 -43.99 39.56
C TYR A 648 -22.50 -42.74 39.79
N ARG A 649 -22.58 -42.21 41.01
CA ARG A 649 -21.82 -40.99 41.37
C ARG A 649 -20.32 -41.25 41.35
N VAL A 650 -19.60 -40.56 40.51
CA VAL A 650 -18.15 -40.59 40.40
C VAL A 650 -17.54 -39.73 41.52
N ARG A 651 -16.54 -40.26 42.21
CA ARG A 651 -15.79 -39.58 43.28
C ARG A 651 -14.67 -38.74 42.71
N ALA A 652 -13.88 -39.29 41.79
CA ALA A 652 -12.71 -38.64 41.22
C ALA A 652 -12.40 -39.21 39.82
N VAL A 653 -11.82 -38.38 38.99
CA VAL A 653 -11.26 -38.76 37.69
C VAL A 653 -9.81 -38.27 37.68
N LYS A 654 -8.87 -39.13 37.30
CA LYS A 654 -7.44 -38.82 37.25
C LYS A 654 -6.89 -39.15 35.89
N GLU A 655 -6.02 -38.31 35.35
CA GLU A 655 -5.27 -38.59 34.13
C GLU A 655 -4.40 -39.83 34.33
N LYS A 656 -4.40 -40.72 33.36
CA LYS A 656 -3.56 -41.91 33.30
C LYS A 656 -2.48 -41.79 32.24
N SER A 657 -2.86 -41.39 31.01
CA SER A 657 -1.94 -41.16 29.91
C SER A 657 -2.54 -40.23 28.90
N VAL A 658 -1.69 -39.47 28.20
CA VAL A 658 -2.05 -38.62 27.06
C VAL A 658 -1.79 -39.42 25.78
N GLY A 659 -2.75 -39.42 24.88
CA GLY A 659 -2.66 -40.07 23.56
C GLY A 659 -2.31 -39.09 22.43
N LEU A 660 -2.40 -39.59 21.22
CA LEU A 660 -2.13 -38.80 20.01
C LEU A 660 -3.27 -37.84 19.67
N SER A 661 -2.98 -36.87 18.82
CA SER A 661 -3.99 -35.96 18.26
C SER A 661 -5.03 -36.72 17.45
N THR A 662 -6.31 -36.41 17.69
CA THR A 662 -7.44 -36.95 16.91
C THR A 662 -7.95 -35.99 15.84
N LEU A 663 -7.32 -34.84 15.69
CA LEU A 663 -7.65 -33.84 14.67
C LEU A 663 -6.91 -34.12 13.36
N SER A 664 -7.56 -33.83 12.23
CA SER A 664 -6.91 -33.88 10.94
C SER A 664 -5.80 -32.82 10.82
N GLY A 665 -4.74 -33.14 10.06
CA GLY A 665 -3.63 -32.21 9.80
C GLY A 665 -4.10 -30.89 9.17
N ILE A 666 -3.32 -29.84 9.40
CA ILE A 666 -3.53 -28.51 8.82
C ILE A 666 -2.93 -28.52 7.41
N LYS A 667 -3.68 -28.05 6.41
CA LYS A 667 -3.14 -27.80 5.07
C LYS A 667 -2.25 -26.57 5.11
N ILE A 668 -0.97 -26.73 4.75
CA ILE A 668 0.02 -25.65 4.70
C ILE A 668 0.37 -25.40 3.25
N TYR A 669 0.46 -24.13 2.90
CA TYR A 669 0.89 -23.62 1.61
C TYR A 669 2.09 -22.68 1.81
N TYR A 670 2.99 -22.66 0.82
CA TYR A 670 4.12 -21.74 0.78
C TYR A 670 3.92 -20.70 -0.30
N ASP A 671 3.84 -19.45 0.10
CA ASP A 671 3.78 -18.31 -0.82
C ASP A 671 5.21 -17.83 -1.09
N ASN A 672 5.75 -18.23 -2.25
CA ASN A 672 7.10 -17.92 -2.67
C ASN A 672 7.30 -16.44 -3.02
N SER A 673 6.24 -15.67 -3.26
CA SER A 673 6.32 -14.23 -3.57
C SER A 673 6.68 -13.38 -2.34
N ILE A 674 6.37 -13.88 -1.15
CA ILE A 674 6.58 -13.18 0.13
C ILE A 674 7.41 -14.01 1.13
N GLY A 675 7.76 -15.26 0.77
CA GLY A 675 8.56 -16.15 1.61
C GLY A 675 7.85 -16.62 2.88
N ARG A 676 6.53 -16.90 2.83
CA ARG A 676 5.74 -17.26 4.01
C ARG A 676 4.85 -18.48 3.83
N LEU A 677 4.61 -19.14 4.97
CA LEU A 677 3.61 -20.19 5.08
C LEU A 677 2.22 -19.60 5.32
N ASN A 678 1.19 -20.24 4.76
CA ASN A 678 -0.19 -19.85 4.99
C ASN A 678 -1.16 -21.05 4.95
N THR A 679 -2.38 -20.85 5.42
CA THR A 679 -3.49 -21.82 5.39
C THR A 679 -4.61 -21.38 4.44
N GLU A 680 -4.37 -20.35 3.63
CA GLU A 680 -5.36 -19.66 2.78
C GLU A 680 -5.27 -20.08 1.32
N SER A 681 -4.62 -21.22 1.02
CA SER A 681 -4.42 -21.76 -0.33
C SER A 681 -3.69 -20.82 -1.29
N ARG A 682 -2.74 -20.01 -0.76
CA ARG A 682 -1.89 -19.13 -1.57
C ARG A 682 -0.52 -19.79 -1.76
N GLY A 683 -0.08 -19.91 -3.03
CA GLY A 683 1.20 -20.49 -3.38
C GLY A 683 1.19 -22.02 -3.45
N GLU A 684 2.34 -22.65 -3.24
CA GLU A 684 2.56 -24.08 -3.38
C GLU A 684 1.99 -24.86 -2.20
N TYR A 685 1.27 -25.96 -2.46
CA TYR A 685 0.74 -26.84 -1.42
C TYR A 685 1.80 -27.81 -0.91
N LEU A 686 2.17 -27.69 0.35
CA LEU A 686 3.20 -28.52 1.01
C LEU A 686 2.64 -29.79 1.66
N GLY A 687 1.33 -29.93 1.80
CA GLY A 687 0.72 -31.09 2.42
C GLY A 687 -0.07 -30.79 3.70
N LYS A 688 -0.48 -31.86 4.37
CA LYS A 688 -1.14 -31.79 5.68
C LYS A 688 -0.10 -31.97 6.78
N PHE A 689 -0.09 -31.04 7.74
CA PHE A 689 0.85 -31.00 8.86
C PHE A 689 0.16 -31.29 10.18
N ASN A 690 0.73 -32.16 10.99
CA ASN A 690 0.35 -32.46 12.37
C ASN A 690 1.36 -31.82 13.34
N GLY A 691 1.15 -31.96 14.65
CA GLY A 691 1.86 -31.23 15.69
C GLY A 691 3.39 -31.24 15.63
N ASP A 692 3.98 -32.37 15.23
CA ASP A 692 5.46 -32.57 15.24
C ASP A 692 6.08 -32.55 13.83
N ASP A 693 5.29 -32.31 12.80
CA ASP A 693 5.78 -32.22 11.44
C ASP A 693 6.72 -31.01 11.27
N MET A 694 7.74 -31.18 10.45
CA MET A 694 8.73 -30.16 10.14
C MET A 694 8.74 -29.83 8.65
N ILE A 695 9.34 -28.72 8.32
CA ILE A 695 9.61 -28.28 6.96
C ILE A 695 11.10 -28.36 6.71
N ILE A 696 11.49 -28.92 5.58
CA ILE A 696 12.85 -28.83 5.06
C ILE A 696 12.94 -27.63 4.11
N VAL A 697 13.95 -26.79 4.32
CA VAL A 697 14.26 -25.63 3.48
C VAL A 697 15.65 -25.81 2.91
N VAL A 698 15.79 -25.72 1.60
CA VAL A 698 17.06 -25.81 0.89
C VAL A 698 17.37 -24.49 0.20
N TYR A 699 18.55 -23.97 0.43
CA TYR A 699 19.01 -22.68 -0.06
C TYR A 699 19.95 -22.80 -1.26
N LYS A 700 19.97 -21.78 -2.12
CA LYS A 700 20.83 -21.71 -3.31
C LYS A 700 22.33 -21.80 -3.00
N ASP A 701 22.71 -21.46 -1.78
CA ASP A 701 24.09 -21.58 -1.29
C ASP A 701 24.51 -23.02 -0.91
N GLY A 702 23.58 -23.99 -1.04
CA GLY A 702 23.84 -25.40 -0.73
C GLY A 702 23.70 -25.76 0.75
N ASN A 703 23.05 -24.92 1.52
CA ASN A 703 22.62 -25.24 2.88
C ASN A 703 21.18 -25.79 2.89
N TYR A 704 20.90 -26.70 3.84
CA TYR A 704 19.53 -27.02 4.23
C TYR A 704 19.33 -26.77 5.73
N GLU A 705 18.10 -26.55 6.13
CA GLU A 705 17.67 -26.48 7.53
C GLU A 705 16.26 -27.07 7.71
N LEU A 706 15.99 -27.55 8.95
CA LEU A 706 14.67 -27.96 9.34
C LEU A 706 14.05 -26.87 10.19
N THR A 707 12.78 -26.54 9.90
CA THR A 707 12.01 -25.52 10.64
C THR A 707 10.66 -26.06 11.06
N SER A 708 10.03 -25.41 12.05
CA SER A 708 8.62 -25.66 12.35
C SER A 708 7.72 -25.11 11.21
N PHE A 709 6.47 -25.58 11.16
CA PHE A 709 5.47 -25.05 10.22
C PHE A 709 4.66 -23.87 10.80
N GLU A 710 5.25 -23.10 11.73
CA GLU A 710 4.62 -21.89 12.24
C GLU A 710 4.41 -20.84 11.14
N LEU A 711 3.19 -20.31 11.03
CA LEU A 711 2.85 -19.29 10.02
C LEU A 711 3.58 -17.96 10.20
N THR A 712 4.30 -17.79 11.31
CA THR A 712 5.15 -16.63 11.60
C THR A 712 6.53 -16.73 10.98
N ASN A 713 6.95 -17.93 10.54
CA ASN A 713 8.23 -18.14 9.90
C ASN A 713 8.32 -17.35 8.60
N ARG A 714 9.48 -16.73 8.38
CA ARG A 714 9.86 -16.09 7.12
C ARG A 714 11.05 -16.79 6.52
N TYR A 715 10.96 -17.01 5.22
CA TYR A 715 12.05 -17.56 4.44
C TYR A 715 12.55 -16.49 3.46
N ASP A 716 13.88 -16.41 3.29
CA ASP A 716 14.48 -15.55 2.27
C ASP A 716 14.16 -16.11 0.88
N TRP A 717 13.04 -15.70 0.32
CA TRP A 717 12.52 -16.17 -0.96
C TRP A 717 13.51 -16.01 -2.13
N ASN A 718 14.45 -15.05 -2.05
CA ASN A 718 15.49 -14.88 -3.05
C ASN A 718 16.54 -15.99 -2.99
N ASN A 719 16.77 -16.54 -1.81
CA ASN A 719 17.81 -17.56 -1.55
C ASN A 719 17.24 -18.98 -1.41
N VAL A 720 15.96 -19.15 -1.12
CA VAL A 720 15.31 -20.46 -1.09
C VAL A 720 15.27 -21.04 -2.50
N LEU A 721 15.77 -22.26 -2.65
CA LEU A 721 15.70 -23.05 -3.88
C LEU A 721 14.55 -24.06 -3.83
N TYR A 722 14.38 -24.73 -2.68
CA TYR A 722 13.37 -25.78 -2.48
C TYR A 722 12.83 -25.75 -1.04
N LEU A 723 11.54 -25.98 -0.87
CA LEU A 723 10.90 -26.03 0.43
C LEU A 723 9.74 -27.04 0.36
N ASP A 724 9.71 -27.99 1.30
CA ASP A 724 8.69 -29.03 1.36
C ASP A 724 8.49 -29.56 2.78
N LYS A 725 7.48 -30.43 2.97
CA LYS A 725 7.29 -31.17 4.20
C LYS A 725 8.44 -32.16 4.42
N TYR A 726 9.08 -32.09 5.57
CA TYR A 726 10.14 -33.03 5.92
C TYR A 726 9.59 -34.44 6.20
N SER A 727 10.23 -35.45 5.63
CA SER A 727 10.02 -36.86 5.91
C SER A 727 11.35 -37.50 6.34
N PRO A 728 11.41 -38.17 7.49
CA PRO A 728 12.65 -38.83 7.92
C PRO A 728 13.17 -39.90 6.95
N GLU A 729 12.27 -40.52 6.19
CA GLU A 729 12.60 -41.55 5.18
C GLU A 729 12.86 -40.95 3.80
N GLY A 730 12.67 -39.65 3.62
CA GLY A 730 12.81 -38.98 2.35
C GLY A 730 14.27 -38.84 1.92
N VAL A 731 14.48 -38.90 0.60
CA VAL A 731 15.79 -38.74 -0.02
C VAL A 731 15.91 -37.40 -0.68
N LEU A 732 16.88 -36.59 -0.24
CA LEU A 732 17.19 -35.31 -0.89
C LEU A 732 18.09 -35.56 -2.09
N SER A 733 17.61 -35.29 -3.29
CA SER A 733 18.32 -35.37 -4.56
C SER A 733 18.72 -33.96 -5.02
N ALA A 734 19.98 -33.75 -5.37
CA ALA A 734 20.51 -32.43 -5.68
C ALA A 734 21.51 -32.46 -6.83
N ILE A 735 21.50 -31.43 -7.66
CA ILE A 735 22.46 -31.16 -8.71
C ILE A 735 23.21 -29.88 -8.38
N TYR A 736 24.52 -29.94 -8.28
CA TYR A 736 25.32 -28.77 -7.94
C TYR A 736 26.60 -28.69 -8.79
N TYR A 737 27.07 -27.47 -9.00
CA TYR A 737 28.35 -27.18 -9.60
C TYR A 737 29.45 -27.16 -8.53
N GLU A 738 30.51 -27.87 -8.71
CA GLU A 738 31.67 -27.91 -7.81
C GLU A 738 32.77 -26.97 -8.36
N GLY A 739 33.12 -25.96 -7.58
CA GLY A 739 33.97 -24.84 -8.02
C GLY A 739 35.44 -25.23 -8.30
N LYS A 740 36.03 -26.19 -7.55
CA LYS A 740 37.39 -26.64 -7.70
C LYS A 740 37.56 -27.58 -8.89
N LEU A 741 36.66 -28.55 -9.00
CA LEU A 741 36.68 -29.55 -10.06
C LEU A 741 36.03 -29.05 -11.36
N LYS A 742 35.33 -27.90 -11.30
CA LYS A 742 34.66 -27.25 -12.42
C LYS A 742 33.68 -28.14 -13.19
N ASN A 743 32.98 -28.99 -12.46
CA ASN A 743 32.02 -29.95 -13.00
C ASN A 743 30.72 -29.97 -12.21
N TYR A 744 29.68 -30.51 -12.83
CA TYR A 744 28.39 -30.76 -12.19
C TYR A 744 28.33 -32.16 -11.58
N TYR A 745 27.75 -32.25 -10.40
CA TYR A 745 27.57 -33.48 -9.63
C TYR A 745 26.13 -33.69 -9.25
N VAL A 746 25.69 -34.94 -9.29
CA VAL A 746 24.42 -35.40 -8.73
C VAL A 746 24.70 -36.05 -7.39
N LYS A 747 23.89 -35.73 -6.41
CA LYS A 747 24.03 -36.24 -5.05
C LYS A 747 22.66 -36.62 -4.50
N ARG A 748 22.60 -37.78 -3.81
CA ARG A 748 21.39 -38.25 -3.14
C ARG A 748 21.73 -38.70 -1.73
N PHE A 749 20.96 -38.24 -0.73
CA PHE A 749 21.21 -38.59 0.67
C PHE A 749 19.96 -38.41 1.54
N ASN A 750 19.93 -39.13 2.67
CA ASN A 750 18.91 -38.94 3.67
C ASN A 750 19.33 -37.83 4.64
N VAL A 751 18.34 -37.03 5.07
CA VAL A 751 18.55 -35.99 6.08
C VAL A 751 18.43 -36.65 7.46
N GLU A 752 19.57 -36.89 8.10
CA GLU A 752 19.68 -37.62 9.36
C GLU A 752 19.49 -36.78 10.63
N THR A 753 19.34 -35.45 10.49
CA THR A 753 19.21 -34.55 11.64
C THR A 753 17.75 -34.23 11.96
N ASN A 754 17.44 -34.12 13.25
CA ASN A 754 16.18 -33.58 13.76
C ASN A 754 16.37 -32.18 14.41
N THR A 755 17.55 -31.57 14.27
CA THR A 755 17.85 -30.29 14.90
C THR A 755 17.23 -29.16 14.08
N MET A 756 16.25 -28.47 14.65
CA MET A 756 15.60 -27.33 14.03
C MET A 756 16.46 -26.06 14.05
N ASN A 757 16.22 -25.18 13.07
CA ASN A 757 16.82 -23.83 12.97
C ASN A 757 18.34 -23.82 12.92
N LYS A 758 18.95 -24.89 12.38
CA LYS A 758 20.39 -25.01 12.16
C LYS A 758 20.66 -25.33 10.69
N LYS A 759 21.52 -24.54 10.05
CA LYS A 759 21.91 -24.74 8.66
C LYS A 759 23.02 -25.77 8.56
N PHE A 760 22.89 -26.69 7.59
CA PHE A 760 23.84 -27.73 7.28
C PHE A 760 24.25 -27.63 5.82
N MET A 761 25.53 -27.37 5.58
CA MET A 761 26.09 -27.31 4.24
C MET A 761 26.31 -28.74 3.70
N PHE A 762 25.70 -29.06 2.57
CA PHE A 762 25.80 -30.39 1.96
C PHE A 762 26.48 -30.41 0.60
N ILE A 763 26.83 -29.26 0.04
CA ILE A 763 27.67 -29.15 -1.16
C ILE A 763 29.10 -28.73 -0.78
N SER A 764 30.04 -28.70 -1.75
CA SER A 764 31.40 -28.23 -1.52
C SER A 764 31.44 -26.74 -1.13
N GLN A 765 32.29 -26.40 -0.15
CA GLN A 765 32.53 -25.01 0.28
C GLN A 765 33.57 -24.28 -0.59
N GLU A 766 34.05 -24.92 -1.64
CA GLU A 766 35.02 -24.32 -2.56
C GLU A 766 34.43 -23.13 -3.31
N LYS A 767 35.20 -22.07 -3.49
CA LYS A 767 34.78 -20.85 -4.16
C LYS A 767 34.20 -21.13 -5.54
N GLY A 768 32.98 -20.70 -5.77
CA GLY A 768 32.25 -20.90 -7.03
C GLY A 768 31.39 -22.15 -7.08
N SER A 769 31.31 -22.94 -5.99
CA SER A 769 30.35 -24.03 -5.88
C SER A 769 28.91 -23.43 -5.72
N LYS A 770 27.94 -24.04 -6.41
CA LYS A 770 26.56 -23.51 -6.46
C LYS A 770 25.57 -24.65 -6.65
N LEU A 771 24.50 -24.63 -5.89
CA LEU A 771 23.38 -25.53 -6.04
C LEU A 771 22.45 -25.03 -7.18
N GLU A 772 22.16 -25.90 -8.15
CA GLU A 772 21.34 -25.57 -9.32
C GLU A 772 19.94 -26.18 -9.26
N TYR A 773 19.79 -27.37 -8.69
CA TYR A 773 18.53 -28.07 -8.56
C TYR A 773 18.48 -28.92 -7.30
N CYS A 774 17.30 -29.05 -6.73
CA CYS A 774 17.08 -29.89 -5.56
C CYS A 774 15.62 -30.34 -5.49
N THR A 775 15.40 -31.60 -5.08
CA THR A 775 14.07 -32.16 -4.87
C THR A 775 14.08 -33.19 -3.77
N TYR A 776 12.93 -33.38 -3.13
CA TYR A 776 12.65 -34.43 -2.15
C TYR A 776 11.71 -35.51 -2.72
N LYS A 777 11.25 -35.32 -3.97
CA LYS A 777 10.37 -36.23 -4.67
C LYS A 777 11.19 -37.31 -5.40
N LEU A 778 10.70 -38.54 -5.35
CA LEU A 778 11.29 -39.66 -6.08
C LEU A 778 10.78 -39.74 -7.51
N GLY A 779 11.57 -40.34 -8.42
CA GLY A 779 11.19 -40.59 -9.81
C GLY A 779 11.25 -39.36 -10.71
N GLU A 780 11.95 -38.28 -10.31
CA GLU A 780 12.07 -37.08 -11.12
C GLU A 780 13.18 -37.19 -12.18
N THR A 781 12.83 -36.87 -13.42
CA THR A 781 13.77 -36.76 -14.54
C THR A 781 14.03 -35.28 -14.82
N ILE A 782 15.31 -34.92 -14.86
CA ILE A 782 15.73 -33.53 -15.04
C ILE A 782 16.30 -33.36 -16.45
N SER A 783 15.76 -32.39 -17.19
CA SER A 783 16.32 -31.96 -18.47
C SER A 783 17.33 -30.83 -18.24
N PHE A 784 18.40 -30.85 -18.99
CA PHE A 784 19.39 -29.77 -18.99
C PHE A 784 20.07 -29.67 -20.37
N LYS A 785 20.79 -28.56 -20.60
CA LYS A 785 21.46 -28.28 -21.87
C LYS A 785 22.97 -28.27 -21.68
N TYR A 786 23.69 -28.94 -22.60
CA TYR A 786 25.13 -28.96 -22.65
C TYR A 786 25.68 -28.62 -24.03
N PHE A 787 26.94 -28.22 -24.12
CA PHE A 787 27.60 -27.89 -25.37
C PHE A 787 28.26 -29.14 -25.95
N SER A 788 27.87 -29.55 -27.16
CA SER A 788 28.53 -30.55 -28.00
C SER A 788 28.74 -29.93 -29.37
N ASP A 789 29.98 -30.01 -29.90
CA ASP A 789 30.33 -29.46 -31.22
C ASP A 789 29.94 -28.00 -31.44
N LYS A 790 30.12 -27.16 -30.40
CA LYS A 790 29.73 -25.74 -30.38
C LYS A 790 28.21 -25.49 -30.48
N LYS A 791 27.39 -26.54 -30.44
CA LYS A 791 25.92 -26.45 -30.40
C LYS A 791 25.39 -26.84 -29.04
N LEU A 792 24.29 -26.18 -28.62
CA LEU A 792 23.61 -26.48 -27.37
C LEU A 792 22.64 -27.63 -27.59
N LYS A 793 22.87 -28.79 -26.95
CA LYS A 793 21.98 -29.96 -27.04
C LYS A 793 21.28 -30.21 -25.71
N PRO A 794 19.97 -30.53 -25.73
CA PRO A 794 19.27 -30.98 -24.52
C PRO A 794 19.65 -32.43 -24.20
N THR A 795 19.65 -32.77 -22.93
CA THR A 795 19.74 -34.13 -22.42
C THR A 795 18.94 -34.26 -21.13
N GLU A 796 18.73 -35.49 -20.72
CA GLU A 796 17.90 -35.84 -19.56
C GLU A 796 18.69 -36.72 -18.61
N ILE A 797 18.37 -36.64 -17.32
CA ILE A 797 18.95 -37.49 -16.29
C ILE A 797 17.81 -37.89 -15.31
N ASP A 798 17.68 -39.17 -15.10
CA ASP A 798 16.82 -39.71 -14.05
C ASP A 798 17.66 -39.78 -12.76
N LEU A 799 17.28 -39.01 -11.76
CA LEU A 799 18.04 -38.86 -10.53
C LEU A 799 18.12 -40.17 -9.73
N ASP A 800 17.07 -40.99 -9.78
CA ASP A 800 16.97 -42.22 -9.00
C ASP A 800 17.85 -43.36 -9.54
N SER A 801 17.94 -43.45 -10.84
CA SER A 801 18.76 -44.43 -11.52
C SER A 801 20.22 -44.01 -11.69
N PHE A 802 20.53 -42.69 -11.63
CA PHE A 802 21.85 -42.16 -11.85
C PHE A 802 22.84 -42.36 -10.70
N ILE A 803 22.34 -42.34 -9.46
CA ILE A 803 23.16 -42.48 -8.25
C ILE A 803 22.36 -43.09 -7.11
N ASP A 804 22.94 -44.08 -6.43
CA ASP A 804 22.38 -44.62 -5.17
C ASP A 804 22.43 -43.59 -4.04
N VAL A 805 21.61 -43.78 -3.03
CA VAL A 805 21.61 -42.95 -1.82
C VAL A 805 22.94 -43.15 -1.07
N LYS A 806 23.66 -42.08 -0.83
CA LYS A 806 24.95 -42.06 -0.13
C LYS A 806 24.89 -41.14 1.08
N GLY A 807 25.90 -41.15 1.93
CA GLY A 807 26.00 -40.24 3.06
C GLY A 807 26.05 -38.75 2.63
N TRP A 808 25.45 -37.87 3.43
CA TRP A 808 25.35 -36.44 3.09
C TRP A 808 26.66 -35.69 2.93
N LYS A 809 27.81 -36.26 3.33
CA LYS A 809 29.17 -35.72 3.12
C LYS A 809 29.83 -36.18 1.79
N SER A 810 29.23 -37.11 1.03
CA SER A 810 29.77 -37.58 -0.23
C SER A 810 29.78 -36.47 -1.29
N ILE A 811 30.69 -36.49 -2.24
CA ILE A 811 30.68 -35.51 -3.35
C ILE A 811 29.59 -35.84 -4.37
N GLY A 812 29.16 -37.09 -4.49
CA GLY A 812 28.16 -37.52 -5.47
C GLY A 812 28.82 -38.03 -6.75
N ASN A 813 28.03 -38.32 -7.78
CA ASN A 813 28.50 -38.80 -9.09
C ASN A 813 28.59 -37.63 -10.07
N LYS A 814 29.68 -37.59 -10.85
CA LYS A 814 29.91 -36.56 -11.87
C LYS A 814 28.95 -36.75 -13.05
N ILE A 815 28.36 -35.65 -13.54
CA ILE A 815 27.66 -35.66 -14.82
C ILE A 815 28.75 -35.75 -15.93
N THR A 816 28.66 -36.79 -16.77
CA THR A 816 29.74 -37.15 -17.74
C THR A 816 29.76 -36.30 -19.01
N VAL A 817 28.79 -35.44 -19.23
CA VAL A 817 28.73 -34.54 -20.38
C VAL A 817 29.63 -33.31 -20.17
N ASP A 818 30.35 -32.92 -21.20
CA ASP A 818 31.22 -31.74 -21.14
C ASP A 818 30.41 -30.44 -21.27
N LYS A 819 30.86 -29.40 -20.55
CA LYS A 819 30.36 -28.02 -20.66
C LYS A 819 28.84 -27.91 -20.55
N VAL A 820 28.30 -28.36 -19.45
CA VAL A 820 26.86 -28.08 -19.09
C VAL A 820 26.65 -26.58 -18.96
N ARG A 821 25.57 -26.08 -19.54
CA ARG A 821 25.17 -24.67 -19.39
C ARG A 821 24.51 -24.45 -18.04
N SER A 822 25.07 -23.56 -17.22
CA SER A 822 24.49 -23.15 -15.93
C SER A 822 23.06 -22.61 -16.09
N GLY A 823 22.20 -22.91 -15.12
CA GLY A 823 20.81 -22.41 -15.08
C GLY A 823 19.87 -23.06 -16.10
N THR A 824 20.24 -24.23 -16.69
CA THR A 824 19.35 -24.92 -17.66
C THR A 824 18.71 -26.17 -17.09
N PHE A 825 18.88 -26.47 -15.81
CA PHE A 825 18.24 -27.61 -15.15
C PHE A 825 16.78 -27.32 -14.88
N SER A 826 15.89 -28.17 -15.38
CA SER A 826 14.45 -28.07 -15.19
C SER A 826 13.81 -29.46 -15.09
N LEU A 827 12.76 -29.55 -14.29
CA LEU A 827 11.93 -30.76 -14.21
C LEU A 827 11.29 -31.05 -15.56
N LEU A 828 11.31 -32.30 -15.99
CA LEU A 828 10.60 -32.76 -17.17
C LEU A 828 9.18 -33.11 -16.74
N GLU A 829 8.20 -32.27 -17.11
CA GLU A 829 6.80 -32.55 -16.86
C GLU A 829 6.37 -33.78 -17.65
N ARG A 830 6.24 -34.92 -16.99
CA ARG A 830 5.49 -36.04 -17.55
C ARG A 830 4.02 -35.68 -17.54
N LYS A 831 3.33 -35.79 -18.69
CA LYS A 831 1.87 -35.80 -18.73
C LYS A 831 1.42 -36.93 -17.82
N GLU A 832 0.74 -36.58 -16.73
CA GLU A 832 0.12 -37.54 -15.83
C GLU A 832 -0.83 -38.42 -16.65
N VAL A 833 -0.49 -39.70 -16.77
CA VAL A 833 -1.47 -40.74 -17.08
C VAL A 833 -2.25 -40.91 -15.78
N GLU A 834 -3.53 -40.57 -15.80
CA GLU A 834 -4.47 -40.81 -14.72
C GLU A 834 -4.38 -42.28 -14.31
N LEU A 835 -3.67 -42.58 -13.23
CA LEU A 835 -3.79 -43.82 -12.49
C LEU A 835 -4.98 -43.68 -11.55
N GLU A 836 -6.10 -44.25 -11.96
CA GLU A 836 -7.27 -44.50 -11.13
C GLU A 836 -6.86 -45.11 -9.79
N ASP A 837 -7.12 -44.39 -8.70
CA ASP A 837 -7.16 -44.96 -7.35
C ASP A 837 -8.32 -45.97 -7.26
N LYS A 838 -8.00 -47.21 -7.52
CA LYS A 838 -8.79 -48.36 -7.10
C LYS A 838 -7.98 -49.10 -6.09
N LYS A 839 -8.32 -48.94 -4.82
CA LYS A 839 -8.35 -49.94 -3.73
C LYS A 839 -8.38 -49.22 -2.39
N ASP A 840 -9.55 -49.22 -1.81
CA ASP A 840 -9.86 -49.72 -0.51
C ASP A 840 -11.29 -49.31 -0.15
N THR A 841 -12.19 -50.23 -0.18
CA THR A 841 -13.11 -50.60 0.92
C THR A 841 -14.25 -51.43 0.33
N LYS A 842 -14.16 -52.72 0.55
CA LYS A 842 -15.35 -53.57 0.70
C LYS A 842 -15.29 -54.11 2.11
N VAL A 843 -16.17 -53.66 2.95
CA VAL A 843 -16.80 -54.49 3.99
C VAL A 843 -18.28 -54.23 3.90
N GLU A 844 -18.97 -55.27 3.50
CA GLU A 844 -20.41 -55.39 3.44
C GLU A 844 -21.04 -55.28 4.83
N GLN A 845 -22.16 -54.61 4.92
CA GLN A 845 -23.25 -55.05 5.78
C GLN A 845 -24.59 -54.77 5.08
N GLN A 846 -25.22 -55.84 4.70
CA GLN A 846 -26.62 -55.94 4.34
C GLN A 846 -27.50 -55.55 5.53
N VAL A 847 -28.53 -54.77 5.33
CA VAL A 847 -29.86 -54.90 5.93
C VAL A 847 -30.90 -54.18 5.10
N VAL A 848 -31.70 -55.02 4.41
CA VAL A 848 -33.16 -55.06 4.25
C VAL A 848 -33.91 -53.77 3.84
N ASP A 849 -34.46 -53.90 2.68
CA ASP A 849 -35.48 -53.17 1.99
C ASP A 849 -36.82 -53.06 2.74
N THR A 850 -37.44 -51.90 2.77
CA THR A 850 -38.89 -51.72 2.69
C THR A 850 -39.20 -50.38 2.05
N GLY A 851 -39.94 -50.45 0.96
CA GLY A 851 -40.23 -49.39 0.07
C GLY A 851 -41.27 -48.37 0.57
N GLU A 852 -41.26 -47.25 -0.09
CA GLU A 852 -42.47 -46.62 -0.64
C GLU A 852 -42.11 -45.50 -1.63
N LYS A 853 -42.87 -45.51 -2.72
CA LYS A 853 -42.83 -44.58 -3.84
C LYS A 853 -43.32 -43.18 -3.45
N GLN A 854 -42.70 -42.10 -3.98
CA GLN A 854 -43.44 -41.17 -4.83
C GLN A 854 -42.59 -40.00 -5.35
N LYS A 855 -42.67 -39.89 -6.66
CA LYS A 855 -42.84 -38.74 -7.60
C LYS A 855 -41.73 -37.67 -7.76
N LYS A 856 -41.20 -37.72 -8.98
CA LYS A 856 -40.50 -36.65 -9.72
C LYS A 856 -41.39 -35.42 -9.90
N VAL A 857 -40.84 -34.21 -9.71
CA VAL A 857 -41.22 -33.00 -10.43
C VAL A 857 -39.96 -32.25 -10.83
N ALA A 858 -39.94 -31.84 -12.09
CA ALA A 858 -38.85 -31.13 -12.77
C ALA A 858 -38.85 -29.60 -12.45
N PRO A 859 -37.77 -28.86 -12.74
CA PRO A 859 -37.61 -27.46 -12.33
C PRO A 859 -38.24 -26.49 -13.34
N LYS A 860 -38.87 -25.44 -12.83
CA LYS A 860 -39.30 -24.25 -13.57
C LYS A 860 -38.34 -23.09 -13.35
N LYS A 861 -38.05 -22.39 -14.45
CA LYS A 861 -37.41 -21.06 -14.53
C LYS A 861 -38.32 -20.00 -13.97
N GLU A 862 -37.76 -19.00 -13.28
CA GLU A 862 -38.29 -17.63 -13.10
C GLU A 862 -37.10 -16.71 -12.96
N LYS A 863 -36.97 -15.73 -13.76
CA LYS A 863 -37.54 -14.42 -14.11
C LYS A 863 -37.07 -13.35 -13.13
N ASP A 864 -36.41 -12.35 -13.72
CA ASP A 864 -36.08 -11.02 -13.23
C ASP A 864 -37.19 -10.42 -12.36
N ASP A 865 -36.77 -9.76 -11.27
CA ASP A 865 -37.51 -8.65 -10.72
C ASP A 865 -36.56 -7.56 -10.22
N THR A 866 -36.89 -6.38 -10.69
CA THR A 866 -36.38 -5.05 -10.47
C THR A 866 -36.47 -4.64 -9.01
N PHE A 867 -35.40 -4.01 -8.50
CA PHE A 867 -35.40 -3.33 -7.21
C PHE A 867 -36.07 -1.98 -7.31
N ASP A 868 -37.04 -1.78 -6.46
CA ASP A 868 -37.75 -0.52 -6.20
C ASP A 868 -37.01 0.32 -5.14
N VAL A 869 -36.94 1.63 -5.37
CA VAL A 869 -36.28 2.62 -4.54
C VAL A 869 -37.26 3.10 -3.46
N GLY A 870 -36.87 3.00 -2.21
CA GLY A 870 -37.48 3.81 -1.16
C GLY A 870 -37.82 3.09 0.16
N GLU A 871 -36.83 2.90 1.01
CA GLU A 871 -37.03 2.85 2.46
C GLU A 871 -35.86 3.52 3.18
N THR A 872 -36.21 4.60 3.87
CA THR A 872 -35.36 5.33 4.81
C THR A 872 -35.19 4.50 6.07
N LEU A 873 -33.98 4.09 6.39
CA LEU A 873 -33.61 3.55 7.69
C LEU A 873 -33.33 4.73 8.64
N GLU A 874 -34.19 4.90 9.61
CA GLU A 874 -33.92 5.72 10.79
C GLU A 874 -32.85 5.07 11.64
N LEU A 875 -31.72 5.77 11.82
CA LEU A 875 -30.68 5.43 12.77
C LEU A 875 -30.97 6.14 14.09
N ASP A 876 -31.34 5.38 15.10
CA ASP A 876 -31.32 5.82 16.50
C ASP A 876 -29.88 6.20 16.89
N LEU A 877 -29.68 7.49 17.08
CA LEU A 877 -28.46 8.05 17.69
C LEU A 877 -28.65 8.05 19.21
N ASP A 878 -27.94 7.14 19.88
CA ASP A 878 -27.76 7.19 21.32
C ASP A 878 -27.07 8.51 21.72
N THR A 879 -27.80 9.31 22.48
CA THR A 879 -27.42 10.62 23.03
C THR A 879 -26.55 10.46 24.29
N ASP A 880 -25.36 9.88 24.20
CA ASP A 880 -24.40 9.86 25.32
C ASP A 880 -22.97 10.17 24.88
N GLN A 881 -22.76 11.30 24.22
CA GLN A 881 -21.43 11.90 24.07
C GLN A 881 -21.50 13.41 23.76
N LEU A 882 -22.04 14.18 24.72
CA LEU A 882 -21.86 15.62 24.74
C LEU A 882 -21.68 16.08 26.19
N ASN A 883 -20.45 15.90 26.72
CA ASN A 883 -19.96 16.66 27.86
C ASN A 883 -18.42 16.67 27.78
N LEU A 884 -17.91 17.61 27.03
CA LEU A 884 -16.47 17.93 27.04
C LEU A 884 -16.27 19.44 26.88
N PHE A 885 -16.80 20.21 27.85
CA PHE A 885 -16.38 21.56 28.18
C PHE A 885 -16.91 21.88 29.57
N ASP A 886 -16.13 21.53 30.58
CA ASP A 886 -16.15 22.22 31.87
C ASP A 886 -14.74 22.69 32.14
N GLU A 887 -14.61 23.98 32.08
CA GLU A 887 -13.47 24.74 32.62
C GLU A 887 -13.40 24.52 34.13
N LYS A 888 -12.22 24.34 34.67
CA LYS A 888 -11.79 24.94 35.96
C LYS A 888 -10.28 24.89 36.13
N ASP A 889 -9.76 26.12 36.32
CA ASP A 889 -8.52 26.57 36.96
C ASP A 889 -7.17 26.22 36.29
#